data_c3f9ff27bc4b0b91676050fcac38238e
#
_entry.id   c3f9ff27bc4b0b91676050fcac38238e
#
_cell.length_a   1.000
_cell.length_b   1.000
_cell.length_c   1.000
_cell.angle_alpha   90.00
_cell.angle_beta   90.00
_cell.angle_gamma   90.00
#
_symmetry.space_group_name_H-M   'P 1'
#
loop_
_entity.id
_entity.type
_entity.pdbx_description
1 polymer ?
#
loop_
_entity_poly.entity_id
_entity_poly.type
_entity_poly.pdbx_seq_one_letter_code
_entity_poly.pdbx_strand_id
1 'polypeptide(L)'
;MRERVDQLVGFGSESIWVSTFHSSCVRILRRHIDRIGFDTNFTIYDADDSKSLMKDICKRLEIDTKIYKEKSFLAAISSAKDELITPTELMQRALTSSDYAKRKQAEVYREYQEALHKNNALDFDDLIMKTVELLQSDPEVKNYYQERFHYIMVDEYQDTNTAQFELIRLLAGKYQNLCVVGDDDQSIYKFRGANIYNILNFEKHFPDAKTIKLEQNYRSTQNILNAANSVIANNVGRKSKTLWTANDEGKKIDFEQFNTGYEEADYIARDIAGGVRNGDYHYGDYAVLYRTNAQSRLFEERFIVSNIPYKIVGGVNFYARKEVKDLLAYLKTIDNARDDLAVRRILNVPKRGIGATTVNRVSDYAESYNISFYDALKRADEIPSIGKAASKVKPFVNLIQVFRSKLEFISISDLLREVIEETGYVKELEAEGTDEAEARIENIDELLSKVVSYEESEEHPTLSGFLEEVALVADIDSLEDDSDYVVLMTLHSAKGLEFPKVYLAGMEDGLFPSYMSITSDDSSEQLEEERRLAYVGITRAMKELTITCAKQRMIRGETQYNKVSRFVKEIPLELLGGKAPVVSRKESDSSIENTWNVKPKRMTMRQQPSGPSMQARAFASVHTKEEKLPYDIADRVLHTRFGEGTVVAIVEGGRDYEVTVQFDTVGIKKMFASFAKLKKL
;
A
#
# COMPACT_ATOMS: atom_id res chain seq x y z
N MET A 1 -19.26 -19.93 -8.42
CA MET A 1 -20.42 -20.32 -7.56
C MET A 1 -21.62 -20.71 -8.38
N ARG A 2 -22.10 -19.90 -9.34
CA ARG A 2 -23.26 -20.19 -10.19
C ARG A 2 -23.19 -21.57 -10.86
N GLU A 3 -22.10 -21.86 -11.55
CA GLU A 3 -21.87 -23.17 -12.23
C GLU A 3 -21.96 -24.36 -11.28
N ARG A 4 -21.42 -24.22 -10.04
CA ARG A 4 -21.52 -25.28 -9.03
C ARG A 4 -22.96 -25.51 -8.57
N VAL A 5 -23.73 -24.43 -8.40
CA VAL A 5 -25.17 -24.55 -8.04
C VAL A 5 -25.92 -25.22 -9.18
N ASP A 6 -25.65 -24.85 -10.44
CA ASP A 6 -26.29 -25.46 -11.60
C ASP A 6 -25.95 -26.96 -11.73
N GLN A 7 -24.71 -27.34 -11.43
CA GLN A 7 -24.29 -28.75 -11.41
C GLN A 7 -24.95 -29.58 -10.29
N LEU A 8 -25.12 -28.96 -9.11
CA LEU A 8 -25.67 -29.66 -7.93
C LEU A 8 -27.21 -29.76 -7.97
N VAL A 9 -27.88 -28.70 -8.42
CA VAL A 9 -29.36 -28.62 -8.40
C VAL A 9 -29.97 -29.13 -9.69
N GLY A 10 -29.30 -28.92 -10.84
CA GLY A 10 -29.83 -29.30 -12.15
C GLY A 10 -31.01 -28.44 -12.55
N PHE A 11 -32.09 -29.07 -13.01
CA PHE A 11 -33.28 -28.38 -13.51
C PHE A 11 -33.92 -27.51 -12.40
N GLY A 12 -34.22 -26.25 -12.71
CA GLY A 12 -34.77 -25.26 -11.79
C GLY A 12 -33.75 -24.36 -11.09
N SER A 13 -32.45 -24.59 -11.30
CA SER A 13 -31.39 -23.77 -10.74
C SER A 13 -31.47 -22.30 -11.18
N GLU A 14 -32.04 -22.02 -12.35
CA GLU A 14 -32.22 -20.67 -12.91
C GLU A 14 -33.08 -19.77 -12.00
N SER A 15 -33.98 -20.36 -11.20
CA SER A 15 -34.84 -19.63 -10.28
C SER A 15 -34.09 -19.16 -9.01
N ILE A 16 -32.95 -19.76 -8.71
CA ILE A 16 -32.11 -19.44 -7.55
C ILE A 16 -31.30 -18.18 -7.82
N TRP A 17 -31.39 -17.20 -6.92
CA TRP A 17 -30.56 -16.01 -6.99
C TRP A 17 -29.15 -16.31 -6.44
N VAL A 18 -28.19 -16.45 -7.37
CA VAL A 18 -26.76 -16.57 -7.03
C VAL A 18 -26.08 -15.32 -7.55
N SER A 19 -25.73 -14.39 -6.66
CA SER A 19 -25.16 -13.10 -7.03
C SER A 19 -24.46 -12.43 -5.85
N THR A 20 -23.68 -11.38 -6.11
CA THR A 20 -23.15 -10.50 -5.07
C THR A 20 -24.26 -9.66 -4.45
N PHE A 21 -23.99 -9.04 -3.28
CA PHE A 21 -24.91 -8.09 -2.65
C PHE A 21 -25.34 -6.99 -3.62
N HIS A 22 -24.38 -6.32 -4.25
CA HIS A 22 -24.65 -5.23 -5.18
C HIS A 22 -25.55 -5.66 -6.35
N SER A 23 -25.27 -6.82 -6.96
CA SER A 23 -26.09 -7.31 -8.07
C SER A 23 -27.53 -7.63 -7.64
N SER A 24 -27.72 -8.15 -6.43
CA SER A 24 -29.05 -8.37 -5.85
C SER A 24 -29.77 -7.05 -5.60
N CYS A 25 -29.08 -6.06 -5.03
CA CYS A 25 -29.60 -4.72 -4.77
C CYS A 25 -30.04 -4.02 -6.06
N VAL A 26 -29.21 -4.06 -7.11
CA VAL A 26 -29.57 -3.50 -8.41
C VAL A 26 -30.88 -4.11 -8.94
N ARG A 27 -31.05 -5.42 -8.85
CA ARG A 27 -32.30 -6.10 -9.30
C ARG A 27 -33.52 -5.65 -8.51
N ILE A 28 -33.37 -5.42 -7.19
CA ILE A 28 -34.45 -4.93 -6.34
C ILE A 28 -34.78 -3.48 -6.69
N LEU A 29 -33.78 -2.62 -6.75
CA LEU A 29 -33.92 -1.19 -7.03
C LEU A 29 -34.50 -0.92 -8.43
N ARG A 30 -34.06 -1.64 -9.46
CA ARG A 30 -34.62 -1.50 -10.83
C ARG A 30 -36.13 -1.77 -10.90
N ARG A 31 -36.71 -2.44 -9.89
CA ARG A 31 -38.15 -2.74 -9.86
C ARG A 31 -38.96 -1.81 -8.97
N HIS A 32 -38.35 -1.24 -7.94
CA HIS A 32 -39.11 -0.61 -6.86
C HIS A 32 -38.52 0.71 -6.32
N ILE A 33 -37.44 1.22 -6.91
CA ILE A 33 -36.77 2.41 -6.40
C ILE A 33 -37.66 3.68 -6.51
N ASP A 34 -38.67 3.65 -7.39
CA ASP A 34 -39.68 4.70 -7.52
C ASP A 34 -40.42 4.98 -6.21
N ARG A 35 -40.52 3.99 -5.31
CA ARG A 35 -41.10 4.11 -3.97
C ARG A 35 -40.29 5.01 -3.03
N ILE A 36 -39.02 5.29 -3.36
CA ILE A 36 -38.13 6.18 -2.57
C ILE A 36 -37.66 7.40 -3.37
N GLY A 37 -38.39 7.73 -4.46
CA GLY A 37 -38.25 9.00 -5.19
C GLY A 37 -37.20 9.04 -6.28
N PHE A 38 -36.75 7.90 -6.78
CA PHE A 38 -35.88 7.81 -7.97
C PHE A 38 -36.64 7.17 -9.14
N ASP A 39 -36.19 7.43 -10.36
CA ASP A 39 -36.71 6.70 -11.52
C ASP A 39 -36.01 5.33 -11.64
N THR A 40 -36.72 4.31 -12.12
CA THR A 40 -36.21 2.93 -12.24
C THR A 40 -35.05 2.79 -13.24
N ASN A 41 -34.85 3.76 -14.14
CA ASN A 41 -33.76 3.82 -15.10
C ASN A 41 -32.50 4.55 -14.59
N PHE A 42 -32.32 4.60 -13.26
CA PHE A 42 -31.18 5.29 -12.64
C PHE A 42 -29.83 4.86 -13.22
N THR A 43 -28.86 5.77 -13.21
CA THR A 43 -27.48 5.51 -13.61
C THR A 43 -26.66 5.04 -12.39
N ILE A 44 -25.78 4.06 -12.59
CA ILE A 44 -24.80 3.66 -11.58
C ILE A 44 -23.50 4.39 -11.88
N TYR A 45 -23.07 5.27 -10.97
CA TYR A 45 -21.82 5.99 -11.08
C TYR A 45 -20.64 5.12 -10.66
N ASP A 46 -19.62 5.08 -11.48
CA ASP A 46 -18.35 4.47 -11.15
C ASP A 46 -17.46 5.43 -10.32
N ALA A 47 -16.23 5.01 -10.03
CA ALA A 47 -15.28 5.81 -9.24
C ALA A 47 -14.88 7.12 -9.94
N ASP A 48 -14.80 7.13 -11.28
CA ASP A 48 -14.44 8.34 -12.04
C ASP A 48 -15.62 9.31 -12.14
N ASP A 49 -16.85 8.81 -12.31
CA ASP A 49 -18.08 9.60 -12.26
C ASP A 49 -18.26 10.26 -10.89
N SER A 50 -18.13 9.47 -9.81
CA SER A 50 -18.21 9.94 -8.42
C SER A 50 -17.16 11.02 -8.12
N LYS A 51 -15.94 10.83 -8.61
CA LYS A 51 -14.87 11.82 -8.46
C LYS A 51 -15.12 13.09 -9.27
N SER A 52 -15.70 12.97 -10.46
CA SER A 52 -16.08 14.13 -11.28
C SER A 52 -17.15 14.95 -10.60
N LEU A 53 -18.21 14.30 -10.11
CA LEU A 53 -19.28 14.93 -9.34
C LEU A 53 -18.75 15.62 -8.09
N MET A 54 -17.87 14.96 -7.34
CA MET A 54 -17.25 15.53 -6.14
C MET A 54 -16.45 16.80 -6.44
N LYS A 55 -15.72 16.85 -7.56
CA LYS A 55 -15.00 18.07 -7.99
C LYS A 55 -15.93 19.24 -8.22
N ASP A 56 -17.07 18.99 -8.87
CA ASP A 56 -18.06 20.03 -9.14
C ASP A 56 -18.68 20.54 -7.83
N ILE A 57 -18.93 19.66 -6.87
CA ILE A 57 -19.42 20.01 -5.54
C ILE A 57 -18.39 20.85 -4.78
N CYS A 58 -17.13 20.41 -4.72
CA CYS A 58 -16.06 21.17 -4.07
C CYS A 58 -15.91 22.57 -4.67
N LYS A 59 -16.01 22.69 -6.00
CA LYS A 59 -15.97 23.98 -6.68
C LYS A 59 -17.16 24.87 -6.31
N ARG A 60 -18.37 24.30 -6.22
CA ARG A 60 -19.60 25.04 -5.87
C ARG A 60 -19.59 25.52 -4.41
N LEU A 61 -19.05 24.68 -3.51
CA LEU A 61 -18.91 25.00 -2.09
C LEU A 61 -17.66 25.83 -1.76
N GLU A 62 -16.93 26.28 -2.78
CA GLU A 62 -15.67 27.05 -2.65
C GLU A 62 -14.64 26.37 -1.73
N ILE A 63 -14.58 25.02 -1.78
CA ILE A 63 -13.64 24.25 -1.00
C ILE A 63 -12.28 24.27 -1.70
N ASP A 64 -11.24 24.66 -0.95
CA ASP A 64 -9.85 24.55 -1.45
C ASP A 64 -9.42 23.07 -1.52
N THR A 65 -9.45 22.52 -2.73
CA THR A 65 -9.07 21.12 -2.99
C THR A 65 -7.57 20.86 -2.85
N LYS A 66 -6.76 21.87 -2.57
CA LYS A 66 -5.36 21.70 -2.16
C LYS A 66 -5.26 21.29 -0.68
N ILE A 67 -6.21 21.74 0.15
CA ILE A 67 -6.27 21.40 1.58
C ILE A 67 -7.15 20.18 1.80
N TYR A 68 -8.31 20.12 1.15
CA TYR A 68 -9.29 19.04 1.30
C TYR A 68 -9.45 18.33 -0.05
N LYS A 69 -8.85 17.16 -0.19
CA LYS A 69 -8.92 16.40 -1.45
C LYS A 69 -10.27 15.74 -1.66
N GLU A 70 -10.72 15.69 -2.91
CA GLU A 70 -11.98 15.07 -3.31
C GLU A 70 -12.08 13.61 -2.86
N LYS A 71 -10.96 12.86 -2.93
CA LYS A 71 -10.91 11.46 -2.51
C LYS A 71 -11.17 11.28 -1.01
N SER A 72 -10.69 12.19 -0.15
CA SER A 72 -10.93 12.08 1.29
C SER A 72 -12.40 12.29 1.65
N PHE A 73 -13.13 13.14 0.91
CA PHE A 73 -14.58 13.26 1.07
C PHE A 73 -15.29 11.99 0.61
N LEU A 74 -14.93 11.43 -0.54
CA LEU A 74 -15.52 10.18 -1.03
C LEU A 74 -15.28 9.03 -0.08
N ALA A 75 -14.08 8.88 0.48
CA ALA A 75 -13.77 7.85 1.47
C ALA A 75 -14.61 8.02 2.75
N ALA A 76 -14.74 9.24 3.27
CA ALA A 76 -15.58 9.53 4.44
C ALA A 76 -17.06 9.26 4.18
N ILE A 77 -17.57 9.54 2.98
CA ILE A 77 -18.95 9.26 2.57
C ILE A 77 -19.17 7.76 2.45
N SER A 78 -18.25 7.03 1.81
CA SER A 78 -18.30 5.57 1.69
C SER A 78 -18.36 4.91 3.06
N SER A 79 -17.47 5.30 3.99
CA SER A 79 -17.49 4.80 5.36
C SER A 79 -18.81 5.11 6.08
N ALA A 80 -19.38 6.30 5.88
CA ALA A 80 -20.68 6.64 6.48
C ALA A 80 -21.82 5.78 5.90
N LYS A 81 -21.81 5.52 4.59
CA LYS A 81 -22.81 4.65 3.93
C LYS A 81 -22.70 3.20 4.37
N ASP A 82 -21.49 2.67 4.54
CA ASP A 82 -21.23 1.34 5.07
C ASP A 82 -21.83 1.13 6.47
N GLU A 83 -21.87 2.19 7.27
CA GLU A 83 -22.48 2.22 8.59
C GLU A 83 -23.97 2.65 8.58
N LEU A 84 -24.58 2.85 7.42
CA LEU A 84 -25.94 3.36 7.23
C LEU A 84 -26.16 4.77 7.85
N ILE A 85 -25.10 5.55 8.01
CA ILE A 85 -25.19 6.93 8.51
C ILE A 85 -25.67 7.83 7.39
N THR A 86 -26.85 8.42 7.54
CA THR A 86 -27.41 9.37 6.58
C THR A 86 -26.69 10.74 6.62
N PRO A 87 -26.78 11.56 5.57
CA PRO A 87 -26.25 12.92 5.60
C PRO A 87 -26.75 13.74 6.80
N THR A 88 -28.02 13.57 7.16
CA THR A 88 -28.65 14.26 8.30
C THR A 88 -28.05 13.83 9.63
N GLU A 89 -27.85 12.52 9.83
CA GLU A 89 -27.22 11.98 11.04
C GLU A 89 -25.75 12.38 11.15
N LEU A 90 -25.01 12.34 10.02
CA LEU A 90 -23.61 12.80 10.02
C LEU A 90 -23.52 14.28 10.38
N MET A 91 -24.45 15.11 9.87
CA MET A 91 -24.51 16.53 10.22
C MET A 91 -24.81 16.72 11.72
N GLN A 92 -25.74 15.97 12.30
CA GLN A 92 -26.02 16.03 13.73
C GLN A 92 -24.78 15.66 14.57
N ARG A 93 -24.08 14.58 14.21
CA ARG A 93 -22.83 14.17 14.88
C ARG A 93 -21.75 15.27 14.74
N ALA A 94 -21.66 15.90 13.57
CA ALA A 94 -20.67 16.95 13.31
C ALA A 94 -20.98 18.24 14.11
N LEU A 95 -22.23 18.59 14.35
CA LEU A 95 -22.63 19.75 15.16
C LEU A 95 -22.24 19.60 16.64
N THR A 96 -22.18 18.39 17.17
CA THR A 96 -21.73 18.12 18.55
C THR A 96 -20.21 18.16 18.68
N SER A 97 -19.47 18.12 17.55
CA SER A 97 -18.02 18.18 17.49
C SER A 97 -17.54 19.62 17.25
N SER A 98 -16.45 20.02 17.90
CA SER A 98 -15.73 21.27 17.59
C SER A 98 -14.90 21.19 16.31
N ASP A 99 -14.81 20.02 15.68
CA ASP A 99 -13.99 19.77 14.50
C ASP A 99 -14.64 20.35 13.22
N TYR A 100 -13.98 21.36 12.68
CA TYR A 100 -14.43 22.02 11.44
C TYR A 100 -14.42 21.07 10.23
N ALA A 101 -13.44 20.16 10.15
CA ALA A 101 -13.32 19.22 9.04
C ALA A 101 -14.53 18.25 8.99
N LYS A 102 -14.98 17.76 10.14
CA LYS A 102 -16.16 16.89 10.25
C LYS A 102 -17.44 17.60 9.79
N ARG A 103 -17.59 18.89 10.13
CA ARG A 103 -18.75 19.68 9.66
C ARG A 103 -18.72 19.85 8.15
N LYS A 104 -17.54 20.09 7.58
CA LYS A 104 -17.36 20.22 6.13
C LYS A 104 -17.66 18.91 5.41
N GLN A 105 -17.21 17.78 5.97
CA GLN A 105 -17.54 16.45 5.44
C GLN A 105 -19.05 16.20 5.40
N ALA A 106 -19.77 16.54 6.48
CA ALA A 106 -21.22 16.36 6.54
C ALA A 106 -21.96 17.29 5.52
N GLU A 107 -21.48 18.52 5.34
CA GLU A 107 -22.01 19.44 4.33
C GLU A 107 -21.81 18.88 2.91
N VAL A 108 -20.60 18.42 2.61
CA VAL A 108 -20.26 17.82 1.31
C VAL A 108 -21.07 16.55 1.06
N TYR A 109 -21.27 15.72 2.07
CA TYR A 109 -22.07 14.50 1.94
C TYR A 109 -23.51 14.82 1.56
N ARG A 110 -24.13 15.81 2.21
CA ARG A 110 -25.48 16.25 1.86
C ARG A 110 -25.56 16.69 0.40
N GLU A 111 -24.67 17.59 -0.02
CA GLU A 111 -24.64 18.10 -1.39
C GLU A 111 -24.37 17.00 -2.42
N TYR A 112 -23.55 16.02 -2.07
CA TYR A 112 -23.24 14.86 -2.92
C TYR A 112 -24.49 14.00 -3.11
N GLN A 113 -25.21 13.71 -2.04
CA GLN A 113 -26.42 12.90 -2.10
C GLN A 113 -27.56 13.60 -2.83
N GLU A 114 -27.71 14.92 -2.63
CA GLU A 114 -28.69 15.74 -3.37
C GLU A 114 -28.35 15.78 -4.88
N ALA A 115 -27.07 15.87 -5.23
CA ALA A 115 -26.64 15.85 -6.62
C ALA A 115 -26.87 14.49 -7.28
N LEU A 116 -26.57 13.39 -6.61
CA LEU A 116 -26.89 12.04 -7.09
C LEU A 116 -28.39 11.88 -7.34
N HIS A 117 -29.23 12.29 -6.37
CA HIS A 117 -30.68 12.23 -6.52
C HIS A 117 -31.17 13.06 -7.71
N LYS A 118 -30.67 14.31 -7.86
CA LYS A 118 -31.02 15.17 -8.98
C LYS A 118 -30.65 14.57 -10.34
N ASN A 119 -29.54 13.84 -10.40
CA ASN A 119 -29.07 13.19 -11.62
C ASN A 119 -29.72 11.83 -11.86
N ASN A 120 -30.67 11.41 -11.02
CA ASN A 120 -31.19 10.05 -10.97
C ASN A 120 -30.08 9.01 -11.04
N ALA A 121 -29.08 9.16 -10.17
CA ALA A 121 -27.88 8.33 -10.12
C ALA A 121 -27.64 7.78 -8.70
N LEU A 122 -26.99 6.62 -8.63
CA LEU A 122 -26.54 5.98 -7.42
C LEU A 122 -25.06 5.65 -7.56
N ASP A 123 -24.28 5.82 -6.52
CA ASP A 123 -22.94 5.20 -6.46
C ASP A 123 -23.01 3.75 -5.96
N PHE A 124 -21.86 3.07 -5.89
CA PHE A 124 -21.82 1.66 -5.47
C PHE A 124 -22.36 1.44 -4.06
N ASP A 125 -22.05 2.33 -3.11
CA ASP A 125 -22.48 2.20 -1.72
C ASP A 125 -24.00 2.47 -1.59
N ASP A 126 -24.53 3.39 -2.42
CA ASP A 126 -25.98 3.64 -2.49
C ASP A 126 -26.78 2.40 -2.91
N LEU A 127 -26.22 1.50 -3.71
CA LEU A 127 -26.94 0.29 -4.11
C LEU A 127 -27.42 -0.51 -2.90
N ILE A 128 -26.58 -0.62 -1.88
CA ILE A 128 -26.94 -1.34 -0.64
C ILE A 128 -27.77 -0.42 0.26
N MET A 129 -27.29 0.80 0.52
CA MET A 129 -27.95 1.74 1.43
C MET A 129 -29.40 2.05 1.00
N LYS A 130 -29.63 2.32 -0.29
CA LYS A 130 -30.97 2.61 -0.83
C LYS A 130 -31.86 1.37 -0.88
N THR A 131 -31.30 0.17 -1.01
CA THR A 131 -32.08 -1.06 -0.88
C THR A 131 -32.54 -1.26 0.58
N VAL A 132 -31.68 -0.98 1.56
CA VAL A 132 -32.07 -1.00 2.98
C VAL A 132 -33.16 0.05 3.25
N GLU A 133 -32.98 1.28 2.79
CA GLU A 133 -33.97 2.36 2.91
C GLU A 133 -35.34 1.96 2.32
N LEU A 134 -35.35 1.40 1.12
CA LEU A 134 -36.56 0.91 0.45
C LEU A 134 -37.27 -0.16 1.28
N LEU A 135 -36.54 -1.17 1.75
CA LEU A 135 -37.13 -2.27 2.53
C LEU A 135 -37.62 -1.83 3.94
N GLN A 136 -37.02 -0.76 4.49
CA GLN A 136 -37.46 -0.17 5.76
C GLN A 136 -38.69 0.71 5.58
N SER A 137 -38.76 1.49 4.49
CA SER A 137 -39.83 2.46 4.25
C SER A 137 -41.07 1.87 3.60
N ASP A 138 -40.93 0.81 2.78
CA ASP A 138 -42.03 0.17 2.06
C ASP A 138 -42.29 -1.30 2.53
N PRO A 139 -43.32 -1.53 3.40
CA PRO A 139 -43.65 -2.86 3.87
C PRO A 139 -44.11 -3.83 2.75
N GLU A 140 -44.73 -3.35 1.66
CA GLU A 140 -45.20 -4.19 0.57
C GLU A 140 -43.99 -4.78 -0.18
N VAL A 141 -43.00 -3.95 -0.52
CA VAL A 141 -41.78 -4.39 -1.17
C VAL A 141 -41.01 -5.36 -0.24
N LYS A 142 -40.86 -5.02 1.04
CA LYS A 142 -40.23 -5.92 2.00
C LYS A 142 -40.92 -7.27 2.06
N ASN A 143 -42.25 -7.32 2.23
CA ASN A 143 -43.00 -8.55 2.29
C ASN A 143 -42.87 -9.35 0.99
N TYR A 144 -42.91 -8.70 -0.17
CA TYR A 144 -42.71 -9.37 -1.46
C TYR A 144 -41.38 -10.15 -1.50
N TYR A 145 -40.25 -9.52 -1.10
CA TYR A 145 -38.95 -10.20 -1.12
C TYR A 145 -38.82 -11.22 0.02
N GLN A 146 -39.41 -11.02 1.17
CA GLN A 146 -39.46 -12.00 2.23
C GLN A 146 -40.25 -13.25 1.80
N GLU A 147 -41.34 -13.10 1.03
CA GLU A 147 -42.08 -14.24 0.45
C GLU A 147 -41.31 -14.93 -0.67
N ARG A 148 -40.49 -14.18 -1.40
CA ARG A 148 -39.69 -14.74 -2.49
C ARG A 148 -38.50 -15.54 -1.97
N PHE A 149 -37.88 -15.10 -0.88
CA PHE A 149 -36.65 -15.68 -0.33
C PHE A 149 -36.95 -16.45 0.95
N HIS A 150 -37.50 -17.66 0.80
CA HIS A 150 -37.75 -18.54 1.94
C HIS A 150 -36.48 -19.04 2.60
N TYR A 151 -35.37 -19.10 1.86
CA TYR A 151 -34.03 -19.49 2.31
C TYR A 151 -33.02 -18.47 1.82
N ILE A 152 -32.16 -18.04 2.70
CA ILE A 152 -31.05 -17.11 2.37
C ILE A 152 -29.76 -17.76 2.84
N MET A 153 -28.76 -17.81 1.94
CA MET A 153 -27.42 -18.31 2.23
C MET A 153 -26.41 -17.21 1.92
N VAL A 154 -25.52 -16.95 2.86
CA VAL A 154 -24.47 -15.92 2.73
C VAL A 154 -23.13 -16.57 2.98
N ASP A 155 -22.23 -16.45 2.00
CA ASP A 155 -20.84 -16.89 2.10
C ASP A 155 -19.93 -15.75 2.50
N GLU A 156 -18.74 -16.05 3.05
CA GLU A 156 -17.75 -15.07 3.52
C GLU A 156 -18.35 -14.01 4.48
N TYR A 157 -19.23 -14.46 5.38
CA TYR A 157 -20.04 -13.57 6.21
C TYR A 157 -19.20 -12.65 7.13
N GLN A 158 -17.97 -13.03 7.49
CA GLN A 158 -17.04 -12.24 8.29
C GLN A 158 -16.57 -10.95 7.59
N ASP A 159 -16.75 -10.85 6.27
CA ASP A 159 -16.35 -9.67 5.49
C ASP A 159 -17.52 -8.69 5.24
N THR A 160 -18.67 -8.96 5.84
CA THR A 160 -19.84 -8.07 5.68
C THR A 160 -19.70 -6.79 6.50
N ASN A 161 -20.14 -5.66 5.92
CA ASN A 161 -20.29 -4.39 6.63
C ASN A 161 -21.66 -4.28 7.31
N THR A 162 -21.92 -3.18 8.01
CA THR A 162 -23.19 -2.96 8.74
C THR A 162 -24.39 -2.85 7.79
N ALA A 163 -24.22 -2.22 6.62
CA ALA A 163 -25.29 -2.07 5.64
C ALA A 163 -25.71 -3.44 5.05
N GLN A 164 -24.73 -4.29 4.74
CA GLN A 164 -24.98 -5.65 4.26
C GLN A 164 -25.64 -6.53 5.33
N PHE A 165 -25.21 -6.42 6.59
CA PHE A 165 -25.83 -7.10 7.71
C PHE A 165 -27.31 -6.71 7.83
N GLU A 166 -27.63 -5.41 7.79
CA GLU A 166 -28.99 -4.91 7.92
C GLU A 166 -29.87 -5.37 6.75
N LEU A 167 -29.34 -5.38 5.52
CA LEU A 167 -30.01 -5.93 4.34
C LEU A 167 -30.41 -7.39 4.56
N ILE A 168 -29.48 -8.23 5.03
CA ILE A 168 -29.73 -9.64 5.32
C ILE A 168 -30.81 -9.77 6.39
N ARG A 169 -30.72 -8.99 7.48
CA ARG A 169 -31.69 -8.99 8.60
C ARG A 169 -33.10 -8.66 8.12
N LEU A 170 -33.24 -7.66 7.24
CA LEU A 170 -34.54 -7.27 6.70
C LEU A 170 -35.13 -8.36 5.79
N LEU A 171 -34.32 -8.96 4.92
CA LEU A 171 -34.81 -10.01 4.03
C LEU A 171 -35.13 -11.31 4.74
N ALA A 172 -34.33 -11.72 5.73
CA ALA A 172 -34.55 -12.95 6.49
C ALA A 172 -35.65 -12.84 7.54
N GLY A 173 -36.14 -11.64 7.85
CA GLY A 173 -36.96 -11.35 9.03
C GLY A 173 -38.25 -12.13 9.16
N LYS A 174 -38.84 -12.63 8.08
CA LYS A 174 -40.09 -13.39 8.10
C LYS A 174 -39.91 -14.87 8.45
N TYR A 175 -39.06 -15.54 7.70
CA TYR A 175 -38.91 -17.01 7.80
C TYR A 175 -37.74 -17.41 8.68
N GLN A 176 -36.78 -16.54 8.87
CA GLN A 176 -35.54 -16.77 9.62
C GLN A 176 -34.73 -18.01 9.14
N ASN A 177 -35.01 -18.50 7.92
CA ASN A 177 -34.26 -19.58 7.28
C ASN A 177 -32.96 -19.00 6.69
N LEU A 178 -32.10 -18.50 7.56
CA LEU A 178 -30.80 -17.88 7.22
C LEU A 178 -29.67 -18.85 7.55
N CYS A 179 -28.84 -19.12 6.56
CA CYS A 179 -27.58 -19.83 6.72
C CYS A 179 -26.43 -18.90 6.35
N VAL A 180 -25.54 -18.61 7.29
CA VAL A 180 -24.32 -17.86 7.03
C VAL A 180 -23.12 -18.78 7.18
N VAL A 181 -22.15 -18.64 6.28
CA VAL A 181 -20.88 -19.35 6.31
C VAL A 181 -19.77 -18.33 6.38
N GLY A 182 -18.82 -18.55 7.27
CA GLY A 182 -17.68 -17.63 7.41
C GLY A 182 -16.68 -18.12 8.44
N ASP A 183 -15.53 -17.49 8.40
CA ASP A 183 -14.39 -17.76 9.27
C ASP A 183 -13.89 -16.44 9.85
N ASP A 184 -14.15 -16.20 11.14
CA ASP A 184 -13.70 -14.99 11.84
C ASP A 184 -12.19 -14.83 11.85
N ASP A 185 -11.42 -15.94 11.75
CA ASP A 185 -9.98 -15.93 11.62
C ASP A 185 -9.49 -15.51 10.21
N GLN A 186 -10.39 -15.37 9.24
CA GLN A 186 -10.14 -14.86 7.89
C GLN A 186 -10.77 -13.49 7.61
N SER A 187 -11.21 -12.76 8.65
CA SER A 187 -11.68 -11.38 8.52
C SER A 187 -10.49 -10.43 8.39
N ILE A 188 -10.18 -10.04 7.15
CA ILE A 188 -9.00 -9.24 6.77
C ILE A 188 -9.33 -8.01 5.92
N TYR A 189 -10.61 -7.60 5.84
CA TYR A 189 -11.08 -6.46 5.04
C TYR A 189 -11.68 -5.33 5.88
N LYS A 190 -11.21 -5.12 7.12
CA LYS A 190 -11.64 -4.00 7.97
C LYS A 190 -11.43 -2.66 7.28
N PHE A 191 -10.29 -2.49 6.58
CA PHE A 191 -9.98 -1.29 5.79
C PHE A 191 -10.97 -1.01 4.63
N ARG A 192 -11.82 -2.00 4.26
CA ARG A 192 -12.93 -1.88 3.32
C ARG A 192 -14.30 -1.86 3.98
N GLY A 193 -14.38 -1.51 5.26
CA GLY A 193 -15.64 -1.42 6.01
C GLY A 193 -16.16 -2.74 6.58
N ALA A 194 -15.46 -3.87 6.42
CA ALA A 194 -15.89 -5.14 7.02
C ALA A 194 -15.96 -5.04 8.55
N ASN A 195 -17.03 -5.60 9.13
CA ASN A 195 -17.27 -5.58 10.55
C ASN A 195 -17.31 -7.01 11.12
N ILE A 196 -16.18 -7.44 11.70
CA ILE A 196 -16.07 -8.78 12.29
C ILE A 196 -17.12 -9.08 13.35
N TYR A 197 -17.67 -8.07 14.01
CA TYR A 197 -18.69 -8.25 15.04
C TYR A 197 -20.01 -8.80 14.47
N ASN A 198 -20.24 -8.69 13.15
CA ASN A 198 -21.40 -9.32 12.50
C ASN A 198 -21.38 -10.84 12.68
N ILE A 199 -20.24 -11.49 12.49
CA ILE A 199 -20.11 -12.95 12.70
C ILE A 199 -19.91 -13.31 14.17
N LEU A 200 -19.14 -12.54 14.94
CA LEU A 200 -18.88 -12.81 16.34
C LEU A 200 -20.15 -12.71 17.19
N ASN A 201 -21.03 -11.76 16.89
CA ASN A 201 -22.27 -11.51 17.61
C ASN A 201 -23.51 -12.10 16.92
N PHE A 202 -23.35 -13.01 15.97
CA PHE A 202 -24.44 -13.55 15.16
C PHE A 202 -25.57 -14.12 16.05
N GLU A 203 -25.23 -14.93 17.06
CA GLU A 203 -26.21 -15.54 17.98
C GLU A 203 -26.93 -14.50 18.87
N LYS A 204 -26.38 -13.29 19.05
CA LYS A 204 -27.06 -12.20 19.75
C LYS A 204 -28.21 -11.62 18.92
N HIS A 205 -28.06 -11.61 17.61
CA HIS A 205 -29.07 -11.12 16.66
C HIS A 205 -30.05 -12.20 16.25
N PHE A 206 -29.60 -13.46 16.26
CA PHE A 206 -30.40 -14.65 15.94
C PHE A 206 -30.28 -15.68 17.07
N PRO A 207 -31.02 -15.52 18.19
CA PRO A 207 -30.83 -16.34 19.39
C PRO A 207 -31.10 -17.86 19.18
N ASP A 208 -31.95 -18.19 18.21
CA ASP A 208 -32.26 -19.60 17.88
C ASP A 208 -31.29 -20.20 16.85
N ALA A 209 -30.24 -19.49 16.48
CA ALA A 209 -29.26 -19.96 15.51
C ALA A 209 -28.49 -21.18 16.03
N LYS A 210 -28.35 -22.19 15.17
CA LYS A 210 -27.48 -23.34 15.44
C LYS A 210 -26.12 -23.15 14.82
N THR A 211 -25.07 -23.02 15.63
CA THR A 211 -23.69 -22.93 15.17
C THR A 211 -23.10 -24.32 14.93
N ILE A 212 -22.60 -24.55 13.74
CA ILE A 212 -21.91 -25.77 13.34
C ILE A 212 -20.46 -25.39 12.98
N LYS A 213 -19.48 -25.98 13.66
CA LYS A 213 -18.06 -25.75 13.36
C LYS A 213 -17.59 -26.75 12.32
N LEU A 214 -17.01 -26.23 11.22
CA LEU A 214 -16.38 -27.04 10.19
C LEU A 214 -14.87 -27.02 10.45
N GLU A 215 -14.39 -27.92 11.32
CA GLU A 215 -12.99 -27.94 11.79
C GLU A 215 -12.10 -28.85 10.93
N GLN A 216 -12.68 -29.71 10.10
CA GLN A 216 -11.91 -30.54 9.19
C GLN A 216 -11.47 -29.74 7.96
N ASN A 217 -10.15 -29.65 7.76
CA ASN A 217 -9.53 -29.05 6.60
C ASN A 217 -9.11 -30.17 5.62
N TYR A 218 -9.36 -29.94 4.33
CA TYR A 218 -9.04 -30.89 3.25
C TYR A 218 -7.91 -30.43 2.34
N ARG A 219 -7.39 -29.22 2.57
CA ARG A 219 -6.38 -28.54 1.73
C ARG A 219 -4.97 -28.89 2.19
N SER A 220 -4.65 -28.56 3.43
CA SER A 220 -3.29 -28.48 3.94
C SER A 220 -2.88 -29.76 4.68
N THR A 221 -1.57 -29.98 4.79
CA THR A 221 -0.98 -30.99 5.66
C THR A 221 -1.09 -30.59 7.14
N GLN A 222 -0.93 -31.55 8.06
CA GLN A 222 -1.14 -31.32 9.49
C GLN A 222 -0.14 -30.33 10.08
N ASN A 223 1.13 -30.33 9.65
CA ASN A 223 2.15 -29.39 10.16
C ASN A 223 1.81 -27.94 9.80
N ILE A 224 1.29 -27.69 8.60
CA ILE A 224 0.83 -26.36 8.18
C ILE A 224 -0.34 -25.90 9.06
N LEU A 225 -1.31 -26.76 9.32
CA LEU A 225 -2.45 -26.43 10.17
C LEU A 225 -2.05 -26.21 11.63
N ASN A 226 -1.13 -26.99 12.16
CA ASN A 226 -0.63 -26.82 13.51
C ASN A 226 0.06 -25.45 13.67
N ALA A 227 0.83 -25.00 12.68
CA ALA A 227 1.41 -23.67 12.66
C ALA A 227 0.35 -22.56 12.58
N ALA A 228 -0.62 -22.70 11.68
CA ALA A 228 -1.73 -21.74 11.55
C ALA A 228 -2.52 -21.63 12.86
N ASN A 229 -2.90 -22.77 13.47
CA ASN A 229 -3.61 -22.81 14.75
C ASN A 229 -2.79 -22.14 15.87
N SER A 230 -1.47 -22.35 15.91
CA SER A 230 -0.60 -21.76 16.93
C SER A 230 -0.51 -20.25 16.82
N VAL A 231 -0.40 -19.73 15.59
CA VAL A 231 -0.37 -18.29 15.33
C VAL A 231 -1.71 -17.65 15.72
N ILE A 232 -2.82 -18.17 15.20
CA ILE A 232 -4.13 -17.53 15.40
C ILE A 232 -4.67 -17.66 16.83
N ALA A 233 -4.20 -18.61 17.60
CA ALA A 233 -4.56 -18.80 19.02
C ALA A 233 -4.18 -17.58 19.89
N ASN A 234 -3.28 -16.72 19.44
CA ASN A 234 -2.88 -15.49 20.15
C ASN A 234 -3.89 -14.34 19.98
N ASN A 235 -4.90 -14.47 19.13
CA ASN A 235 -6.01 -13.52 19.03
C ASN A 235 -7.04 -13.79 20.14
N VAL A 236 -7.49 -12.73 20.81
CA VAL A 236 -8.47 -12.83 21.91
C VAL A 236 -9.90 -12.75 21.40
N GLY A 237 -10.20 -11.89 20.45
CA GLY A 237 -11.53 -11.66 19.90
C GLY A 237 -11.90 -12.66 18.80
N ARG A 238 -12.01 -13.97 19.12
CA ARG A 238 -12.33 -15.03 18.15
C ARG A 238 -13.26 -16.11 18.70
N LYS A 239 -13.98 -16.78 17.80
CA LYS A 239 -14.71 -18.01 18.13
C LYS A 239 -13.71 -19.18 18.17
N SER A 240 -13.54 -19.80 19.33
CA SER A 240 -12.61 -20.91 19.53
C SER A 240 -12.90 -22.07 18.57
N LYS A 241 -11.96 -22.40 17.69
CA LYS A 241 -11.94 -23.56 16.80
C LYS A 241 -10.50 -24.02 16.58
N THR A 242 -10.33 -25.30 16.22
CA THR A 242 -9.02 -25.86 15.90
C THR A 242 -9.14 -26.67 14.63
N LEU A 243 -8.46 -26.24 13.59
CA LEU A 243 -8.43 -26.97 12.33
C LEU A 243 -7.61 -28.26 12.47
N TRP A 244 -8.16 -29.35 11.93
CA TRP A 244 -7.49 -30.65 11.81
C TRP A 244 -7.69 -31.20 10.39
N THR A 245 -6.84 -32.14 9.99
CA THR A 245 -6.94 -32.77 8.67
C THR A 245 -6.72 -34.27 8.74
N ALA A 246 -7.28 -34.99 7.78
CA ALA A 246 -6.96 -36.38 7.51
C ALA A 246 -5.82 -36.56 6.51
N ASN A 247 -5.27 -35.45 5.96
CA ASN A 247 -4.09 -35.48 5.11
C ASN A 247 -2.86 -35.86 5.93
N ASP A 248 -1.77 -36.21 5.24
CA ASP A 248 -0.49 -36.55 5.86
C ASP A 248 0.04 -35.44 6.78
N GLU A 249 0.95 -35.83 7.68
CA GLU A 249 1.66 -34.87 8.55
C GLU A 249 2.34 -33.76 7.74
N GLY A 250 2.91 -34.14 6.59
CA GLY A 250 3.63 -33.24 5.69
C GLY A 250 5.03 -32.89 6.17
N LYS A 251 5.73 -32.09 5.38
CA LYS A 251 7.03 -31.53 5.76
C LYS A 251 6.88 -30.52 6.87
N LYS A 252 7.94 -30.32 7.65
CA LYS A 252 8.04 -29.16 8.54
C LYS A 252 8.08 -27.88 7.71
N ILE A 253 7.69 -26.76 8.33
CA ILE A 253 7.74 -25.44 7.70
C ILE A 253 9.20 -25.03 7.59
N ASP A 254 9.65 -24.76 6.39
CA ASP A 254 11.00 -24.26 6.18
C ASP A 254 11.07 -22.79 6.59
N PHE A 255 12.01 -22.45 7.49
CA PHE A 255 12.27 -21.08 7.90
C PHE A 255 13.71 -20.71 7.57
N GLU A 256 13.86 -19.66 6.76
CA GLU A 256 15.16 -19.16 6.34
C GLU A 256 15.30 -17.66 6.58
N GLN A 257 16.40 -17.27 7.25
CA GLN A 257 16.74 -15.88 7.49
C GLN A 257 17.98 -15.48 6.70
N PHE A 258 17.83 -14.48 5.84
CA PHE A 258 18.88 -13.94 4.98
C PHE A 258 19.49 -12.66 5.58
N ASN A 259 20.65 -12.23 5.06
CA ASN A 259 21.22 -10.95 5.49
C ASN A 259 20.49 -9.80 4.80
N THR A 260 20.13 -9.95 3.53
CA THR A 260 19.48 -8.91 2.71
C THR A 260 18.21 -9.42 2.03
N GLY A 261 17.31 -8.52 1.65
CA GLY A 261 16.14 -8.86 0.83
C GLY A 261 16.52 -9.38 -0.57
N TYR A 262 17.69 -9.04 -1.05
CA TYR A 262 18.25 -9.57 -2.30
C TYR A 262 18.57 -11.05 -2.20
N GLU A 263 19.22 -11.46 -1.10
CA GLU A 263 19.53 -12.87 -0.84
C GLU A 263 18.26 -13.71 -0.67
N GLU A 264 17.22 -13.12 -0.06
CA GLU A 264 15.90 -13.73 0.08
C GLU A 264 15.26 -14.02 -1.30
N ALA A 265 15.20 -13.01 -2.16
CA ALA A 265 14.63 -13.16 -3.50
C ALA A 265 15.42 -14.15 -4.38
N ASP A 266 16.75 -14.12 -4.28
CA ASP A 266 17.64 -15.02 -4.99
C ASP A 266 17.49 -16.47 -4.52
N TYR A 267 17.31 -16.69 -3.22
CA TYR A 267 17.01 -18.02 -2.68
C TYR A 267 15.70 -18.58 -3.23
N ILE A 268 14.61 -17.80 -3.17
CA ILE A 268 13.29 -18.21 -3.66
C ILE A 268 13.36 -18.55 -5.16
N ALA A 269 14.01 -17.70 -5.97
CA ALA A 269 14.17 -17.96 -7.41
C ALA A 269 14.94 -19.26 -7.68
N ARG A 270 16.04 -19.49 -6.95
CA ARG A 270 16.84 -20.74 -7.11
C ARG A 270 16.08 -21.98 -6.65
N ASP A 271 15.31 -21.90 -5.55
CA ASP A 271 14.55 -23.04 -5.05
C ASP A 271 13.43 -23.42 -6.03
N ILE A 272 12.70 -22.44 -6.57
CA ILE A 272 11.68 -22.65 -7.61
C ILE A 272 12.30 -23.28 -8.87
N ALA A 273 13.38 -22.67 -9.39
CA ALA A 273 14.06 -23.21 -10.57
C ALA A 273 14.62 -24.61 -10.35
N GLY A 274 15.07 -24.92 -9.13
CA GLY A 274 15.53 -26.24 -8.72
C GLY A 274 14.41 -27.27 -8.73
N GLY A 275 13.28 -26.97 -8.09
CA GLY A 275 12.13 -27.87 -8.00
C GLY A 275 11.50 -28.17 -9.37
N VAL A 276 11.39 -27.15 -10.23
CA VAL A 276 10.89 -27.35 -11.62
C VAL A 276 11.87 -28.19 -12.43
N ARG A 277 13.18 -27.94 -12.34
CA ARG A 277 14.22 -28.71 -13.05
C ARG A 277 14.25 -30.18 -12.62
N ASN A 278 14.00 -30.44 -11.34
CA ASN A 278 13.96 -31.82 -10.82
C ASN A 278 12.66 -32.54 -11.19
N GLY A 279 11.65 -31.83 -11.69
CA GLY A 279 10.32 -32.37 -12.00
C GLY A 279 9.44 -32.57 -10.77
N ASP A 280 9.77 -31.93 -9.63
CA ASP A 280 8.99 -32.03 -8.41
C ASP A 280 7.68 -31.25 -8.50
N TYR A 281 7.71 -30.11 -9.20
CA TYR A 281 6.61 -29.15 -9.34
C TYR A 281 6.65 -28.44 -10.71
N HIS A 282 5.51 -27.88 -11.13
CA HIS A 282 5.39 -26.91 -12.22
C HIS A 282 5.47 -25.48 -11.67
N TYR A 283 5.71 -24.48 -12.54
CA TYR A 283 5.74 -23.08 -12.09
C TYR A 283 4.40 -22.64 -11.47
N GLY A 284 3.27 -23.10 -12.01
CA GLY A 284 1.93 -22.80 -11.49
C GLY A 284 1.62 -23.39 -10.10
N ASP A 285 2.46 -24.32 -9.62
CA ASP A 285 2.34 -24.88 -8.28
C ASP A 285 2.87 -23.93 -7.19
N TYR A 286 3.58 -22.86 -7.57
CA TYR A 286 4.25 -21.95 -6.65
C TYR A 286 3.52 -20.61 -6.52
N ALA A 287 3.44 -20.11 -5.29
CA ALA A 287 3.06 -18.75 -4.99
C ALA A 287 4.04 -18.06 -4.03
N VAL A 288 4.39 -16.83 -4.32
CA VAL A 288 5.14 -15.96 -3.40
C VAL A 288 4.18 -14.89 -2.88
N LEU A 289 3.92 -14.94 -1.59
CA LEU A 289 3.00 -14.06 -0.90
C LEU A 289 3.77 -13.03 -0.07
N TYR A 290 3.38 -11.77 -0.19
CA TYR A 290 4.00 -10.65 0.52
C TYR A 290 2.95 -9.67 1.05
N ARG A 291 3.36 -8.75 1.95
CA ARG A 291 2.43 -7.83 2.61
C ARG A 291 2.00 -6.68 1.70
N THR A 292 2.92 -6.08 0.95
CA THR A 292 2.66 -4.93 0.08
C THR A 292 3.16 -5.15 -1.33
N ASN A 293 2.53 -4.50 -2.30
CA ASN A 293 2.90 -4.61 -3.71
C ASN A 293 4.33 -4.12 -4.00
N ALA A 294 4.86 -3.20 -3.20
CA ALA A 294 6.24 -2.70 -3.35
C ALA A 294 7.27 -3.83 -3.24
N GLN A 295 7.00 -4.85 -2.41
CA GLN A 295 7.90 -5.99 -2.22
C GLN A 295 8.09 -6.85 -3.49
N SER A 296 7.18 -6.78 -4.48
CA SER A 296 7.27 -7.63 -5.68
C SER A 296 8.54 -7.35 -6.50
N ARG A 297 9.06 -6.11 -6.50
CA ARG A 297 10.19 -5.69 -7.34
C ARG A 297 11.39 -6.63 -7.26
N LEU A 298 11.84 -6.97 -6.05
CA LEU A 298 13.01 -7.85 -5.89
C LEU A 298 12.77 -9.25 -6.48
N PHE A 299 11.55 -9.79 -6.33
CA PHE A 299 11.17 -11.07 -6.92
C PHE A 299 11.06 -10.97 -8.43
N GLU A 300 10.41 -9.93 -8.96
CA GLU A 300 10.31 -9.67 -10.40
C GLU A 300 11.69 -9.63 -11.05
N GLU A 301 12.61 -8.80 -10.54
CA GLU A 301 13.98 -8.68 -11.06
C GLU A 301 14.74 -10.03 -11.02
N ARG A 302 14.59 -10.82 -9.93
CA ARG A 302 15.27 -12.12 -9.83
C ARG A 302 14.65 -13.18 -10.73
N PHE A 303 13.35 -13.17 -10.90
CA PHE A 303 12.67 -14.11 -11.80
C PHE A 303 13.00 -13.84 -13.26
N ILE A 304 13.10 -12.56 -13.66
CA ILE A 304 13.57 -12.16 -15.00
C ILE A 304 14.99 -12.69 -15.24
N VAL A 305 15.93 -12.40 -14.35
CA VAL A 305 17.33 -12.87 -14.48
C VAL A 305 17.44 -14.39 -14.52
N SER A 306 16.55 -15.09 -13.84
CA SER A 306 16.52 -16.56 -13.76
C SER A 306 15.64 -17.21 -14.84
N ASN A 307 15.04 -16.44 -15.76
CA ASN A 307 14.09 -16.90 -16.78
C ASN A 307 12.91 -17.70 -16.17
N ILE A 308 12.40 -17.27 -15.01
CA ILE A 308 11.23 -17.86 -14.36
C ILE A 308 10.00 -17.09 -14.82
N PRO A 309 9.03 -17.72 -15.51
CA PRO A 309 7.79 -17.07 -15.88
C PRO A 309 6.97 -16.76 -14.62
N TYR A 310 6.42 -15.54 -14.52
CA TYR A 310 5.62 -15.13 -13.37
C TYR A 310 4.46 -14.22 -13.77
N LYS A 311 3.46 -14.15 -12.89
CA LYS A 311 2.30 -13.26 -13.05
C LYS A 311 1.98 -12.59 -11.73
N ILE A 312 1.77 -11.26 -11.76
CA ILE A 312 1.32 -10.50 -10.59
C ILE A 312 -0.20 -10.48 -10.57
N VAL A 313 -0.79 -11.01 -9.50
CA VAL A 313 -2.24 -11.01 -9.31
C VAL A 313 -2.66 -9.80 -8.46
N GLY A 314 -3.63 -9.04 -8.99
CA GLY A 314 -4.14 -7.83 -8.31
C GLY A 314 -3.23 -6.61 -8.42
N GLY A 315 -2.28 -6.62 -9.33
CA GLY A 315 -1.34 -5.52 -9.56
C GLY A 315 -0.85 -5.47 -10.99
N VAL A 316 0.05 -4.54 -11.24
CA VAL A 316 0.84 -4.44 -12.47
C VAL A 316 2.32 -4.52 -12.13
N ASN A 317 3.13 -4.95 -13.08
CA ASN A 317 4.58 -5.03 -12.92
C ASN A 317 5.16 -3.71 -12.41
N PHE A 318 6.19 -3.79 -11.59
CA PHE A 318 6.73 -2.65 -10.85
C PHE A 318 7.02 -1.45 -11.76
N TYR A 319 7.76 -1.67 -12.83
CA TYR A 319 8.14 -0.59 -13.77
C TYR A 319 7.00 -0.11 -14.68
N ALA A 320 5.88 -0.84 -14.72
CA ALA A 320 4.67 -0.43 -15.42
C ALA A 320 3.74 0.46 -14.58
N ARG A 321 3.97 0.57 -13.25
CA ARG A 321 3.16 1.39 -12.33
C ARG A 321 3.26 2.86 -12.70
N LYS A 322 2.14 3.56 -12.56
CA LYS A 322 2.02 4.96 -13.01
C LYS A 322 3.06 5.88 -12.36
N GLU A 323 3.16 5.85 -11.04
CA GLU A 323 4.07 6.69 -10.24
C GLU A 323 5.53 6.39 -10.55
N VAL A 324 5.88 5.13 -10.77
CA VAL A 324 7.22 4.71 -11.17
C VAL A 324 7.54 5.23 -12.58
N LYS A 325 6.62 5.03 -13.55
CA LYS A 325 6.78 5.58 -14.90
C LYS A 325 6.87 7.10 -14.93
N ASP A 326 6.12 7.80 -14.06
CA ASP A 326 6.15 9.26 -13.99
C ASP A 326 7.53 9.75 -13.51
N LEU A 327 8.08 9.15 -12.44
CA LEU A 327 9.41 9.51 -11.92
C LEU A 327 10.53 9.10 -12.87
N LEU A 328 10.45 7.93 -13.49
CA LEU A 328 11.39 7.53 -14.54
C LEU A 328 11.35 8.50 -15.74
N ALA A 329 10.17 9.02 -16.10
CA ALA A 329 10.05 10.01 -17.17
C ALA A 329 10.70 11.36 -16.77
N TYR A 330 10.67 11.74 -15.48
CA TYR A 330 11.49 12.86 -14.98
C TYR A 330 12.97 12.60 -15.18
N LEU A 331 13.45 11.45 -14.73
CA LEU A 331 14.86 11.07 -14.86
C LEU A 331 15.28 10.99 -16.33
N LYS A 332 14.47 10.39 -17.21
CA LYS A 332 14.70 10.37 -18.66
C LYS A 332 14.77 11.78 -19.26
N THR A 333 13.86 12.68 -18.86
CA THR A 333 13.88 14.08 -19.34
C THR A 333 15.12 14.84 -18.86
N ILE A 334 15.58 14.57 -17.65
CA ILE A 334 16.79 15.18 -17.09
C ILE A 334 18.02 14.67 -17.83
N ASP A 335 18.12 13.38 -18.12
CA ASP A 335 19.19 12.77 -18.89
C ASP A 335 19.14 13.23 -20.35
N ASN A 336 18.03 12.98 -21.03
CA ASN A 336 17.80 13.28 -22.44
C ASN A 336 16.51 14.07 -22.67
N ALA A 337 16.61 15.40 -22.69
CA ALA A 337 15.47 16.28 -22.93
C ALA A 337 14.89 16.20 -24.37
N ARG A 338 15.48 15.40 -25.26
CA ARG A 338 14.93 15.15 -26.60
C ARG A 338 13.92 14.00 -26.64
N ASP A 339 13.72 13.28 -25.52
CA ASP A 339 12.66 12.28 -25.39
C ASP A 339 11.32 12.99 -25.21
N ASP A 340 10.67 13.30 -26.31
CA ASP A 340 9.37 14.00 -26.32
C ASP A 340 8.27 13.24 -25.59
N LEU A 341 8.32 11.90 -25.54
CA LEU A 341 7.34 11.09 -24.80
C LEU A 341 7.49 11.28 -23.30
N ALA A 342 8.72 11.24 -22.80
CA ALA A 342 9.00 11.47 -21.38
C ALA A 342 8.61 12.91 -20.99
N VAL A 343 8.99 13.91 -21.79
CA VAL A 343 8.67 15.33 -21.51
C VAL A 343 7.16 15.55 -21.47
N ARG A 344 6.41 15.04 -22.45
CA ARG A 344 4.93 15.18 -22.49
C ARG A 344 4.26 14.53 -21.31
N ARG A 345 4.76 13.37 -20.88
CA ARG A 345 4.22 12.64 -19.72
C ARG A 345 4.27 13.47 -18.45
N ILE A 346 5.38 14.15 -18.17
CA ILE A 346 5.60 14.85 -16.90
C ILE A 346 5.21 16.33 -16.91
N LEU A 347 4.95 16.93 -18.08
CA LEU A 347 4.69 18.36 -18.21
C LEU A 347 3.57 18.85 -17.28
N ASN A 348 2.54 18.03 -17.07
CA ASN A 348 1.41 18.35 -16.19
C ASN A 348 1.23 17.31 -15.05
N VAL A 349 2.29 16.65 -14.64
CA VAL A 349 2.34 15.67 -13.53
C VAL A 349 3.49 16.04 -12.59
N PRO A 350 3.24 16.43 -11.35
CA PRO A 350 1.95 16.83 -10.75
C PRO A 350 1.24 17.96 -11.51
N LYS A 351 -0.04 18.20 -11.19
CA LYS A 351 -0.88 19.13 -11.96
C LYS A 351 -0.36 20.58 -11.93
N ARG A 352 -0.04 21.14 -13.11
CA ARG A 352 0.41 22.55 -13.29
C ARG A 352 -0.60 23.40 -14.03
N GLY A 353 -1.79 22.84 -14.34
CA GLY A 353 -2.82 23.54 -15.11
C GLY A 353 -2.44 23.74 -16.58
N ILE A 354 -1.62 22.85 -17.15
CA ILE A 354 -1.25 22.81 -18.56
C ILE A 354 -2.14 21.75 -19.22
N GLY A 355 -3.11 22.21 -20.01
CA GLY A 355 -4.08 21.32 -20.67
C GLY A 355 -3.61 20.81 -22.03
N ALA A 356 -4.33 19.80 -22.56
CA ALA A 356 -4.05 19.17 -23.86
C ALA A 356 -3.95 20.18 -25.02
N THR A 357 -4.77 21.24 -25.02
CA THR A 357 -4.71 22.28 -26.04
C THR A 357 -3.36 22.99 -26.07
N THR A 358 -2.74 23.25 -24.91
CA THR A 358 -1.41 23.85 -24.83
C THR A 358 -0.36 22.88 -25.33
N VAL A 359 -0.45 21.59 -24.93
CA VAL A 359 0.45 20.52 -25.38
C VAL A 359 0.43 20.42 -26.92
N ASN A 360 -0.76 20.37 -27.52
CA ASN A 360 -0.91 20.26 -28.99
C ASN A 360 -0.29 21.48 -29.70
N ARG A 361 -0.54 22.69 -29.21
CA ARG A 361 0.03 23.92 -29.81
C ARG A 361 1.55 24.00 -29.73
N VAL A 362 2.13 23.50 -28.63
CA VAL A 362 3.59 23.37 -28.49
C VAL A 362 4.11 22.29 -29.46
N SER A 363 3.37 21.19 -29.64
CA SER A 363 3.73 20.14 -30.60
C SER A 363 3.74 20.67 -32.04
N ASP A 364 2.68 21.39 -32.45
CA ASP A 364 2.57 22.00 -33.79
C ASP A 364 3.73 22.97 -34.06
N TYR A 365 4.13 23.74 -33.04
CA TYR A 365 5.27 24.63 -33.14
C TYR A 365 6.59 23.85 -33.26
N ALA A 366 6.79 22.81 -32.44
CA ALA A 366 7.98 21.96 -32.48
C ALA A 366 8.15 21.33 -33.88
N GLU A 367 7.06 20.78 -34.43
CA GLU A 367 7.03 20.18 -35.77
C GLU A 367 7.31 21.21 -36.85
N SER A 368 6.69 22.41 -36.78
CA SER A 368 6.88 23.49 -37.76
C SER A 368 8.33 24.01 -37.85
N TYR A 369 9.05 23.97 -36.73
CA TYR A 369 10.44 24.42 -36.65
C TYR A 369 11.48 23.28 -36.63
N ASN A 370 11.02 22.04 -36.73
CA ASN A 370 11.85 20.82 -36.68
C ASN A 370 12.78 20.81 -35.43
N ILE A 371 12.21 21.07 -34.27
CA ILE A 371 12.91 21.07 -32.96
C ILE A 371 12.20 20.10 -32.01
N SER A 372 12.90 19.69 -30.92
CA SER A 372 12.30 18.84 -29.90
C SER A 372 11.14 19.55 -29.17
N PHE A 373 10.23 18.79 -28.62
CA PHE A 373 9.12 19.31 -27.83
C PHE A 373 9.65 20.16 -26.64
N TYR A 374 10.72 19.71 -26.00
CA TYR A 374 11.35 20.45 -24.91
C TYR A 374 11.99 21.78 -25.40
N ASP A 375 12.62 21.79 -26.56
CA ASP A 375 13.16 23.04 -27.14
C ASP A 375 12.03 24.02 -27.49
N ALA A 376 10.89 23.52 -27.95
CA ALA A 376 9.70 24.33 -28.15
C ALA A 376 9.16 24.89 -26.80
N LEU A 377 9.15 24.11 -25.72
CA LEU A 377 8.79 24.59 -24.38
C LEU A 377 9.70 25.72 -23.88
N LYS A 378 11.02 25.65 -24.17
CA LYS A 378 11.95 26.75 -23.84
C LYS A 378 11.62 28.05 -24.55
N ARG A 379 11.01 27.95 -25.74
CA ARG A 379 10.56 29.08 -26.55
C ARG A 379 9.06 29.39 -26.38
N ALA A 380 8.49 29.04 -25.24
CA ALA A 380 7.05 29.16 -25.00
C ALA A 380 6.52 30.60 -25.24
N ASP A 381 7.33 31.64 -25.01
CA ASP A 381 6.94 33.02 -25.27
C ASP A 381 6.83 33.36 -26.76
N GLU A 382 7.53 32.61 -27.61
CA GLU A 382 7.53 32.78 -29.07
C GLU A 382 6.33 32.11 -29.73
N ILE A 383 5.53 31.35 -28.96
CA ILE A 383 4.34 30.62 -29.44
C ILE A 383 3.08 31.46 -29.18
N PRO A 384 2.61 32.27 -30.12
CA PRO A 384 1.47 33.18 -29.86
C PRO A 384 0.19 32.46 -29.46
N SER A 385 0.02 31.23 -29.97
CA SER A 385 -1.18 30.45 -29.78
C SER A 385 -1.38 29.93 -28.35
N ILE A 386 -0.34 29.83 -27.51
CA ILE A 386 -0.46 29.37 -26.11
C ILE A 386 -0.76 30.50 -25.12
N GLY A 387 -0.49 31.77 -25.48
CA GLY A 387 -0.85 32.94 -24.67
C GLY A 387 -0.40 32.85 -23.22
N LYS A 388 -1.34 33.05 -22.29
CA LYS A 388 -1.07 32.99 -20.83
C LYS A 388 -0.55 31.65 -20.32
N ALA A 389 -0.68 30.56 -21.09
CA ALA A 389 -0.16 29.25 -20.67
C ALA A 389 1.38 29.21 -20.67
N ALA A 390 2.05 30.12 -21.42
CA ALA A 390 3.52 30.25 -21.40
C ALA A 390 4.05 30.48 -19.96
N SER A 391 3.35 31.28 -19.14
CA SER A 391 3.74 31.51 -17.74
C SER A 391 3.69 30.27 -16.86
N LYS A 392 2.90 29.25 -17.23
CA LYS A 392 2.82 27.95 -16.52
C LYS A 392 3.88 26.96 -17.00
N VAL A 393 4.35 27.09 -18.25
CA VAL A 393 5.38 26.24 -18.85
C VAL A 393 6.77 26.62 -18.32
N LYS A 394 7.06 27.90 -18.16
CA LYS A 394 8.38 28.39 -17.71
C LYS A 394 8.89 27.76 -16.40
N PRO A 395 8.08 27.67 -15.32
CA PRO A 395 8.54 27.03 -14.07
C PRO A 395 8.96 25.58 -14.29
N PHE A 396 8.27 24.84 -15.15
CA PHE A 396 8.64 23.47 -15.49
C PHE A 396 9.98 23.42 -16.24
N VAL A 397 10.17 24.25 -17.26
CA VAL A 397 11.43 24.33 -18.00
C VAL A 397 12.60 24.67 -17.08
N ASN A 398 12.42 25.68 -16.22
CA ASN A 398 13.44 26.07 -15.25
C ASN A 398 13.78 24.94 -14.27
N LEU A 399 12.78 24.21 -13.78
CA LEU A 399 12.96 23.07 -12.88
C LEU A 399 13.82 21.99 -13.53
N ILE A 400 13.50 21.60 -14.76
CA ILE A 400 14.29 20.62 -15.51
C ILE A 400 15.73 21.13 -15.77
N GLN A 401 15.89 22.41 -16.11
CA GLN A 401 17.24 22.98 -16.30
C GLN A 401 18.09 22.95 -15.03
N VAL A 402 17.47 23.25 -13.88
CA VAL A 402 18.16 23.16 -12.58
C VAL A 402 18.60 21.73 -12.30
N PHE A 403 17.73 20.74 -12.47
CA PHE A 403 18.10 19.33 -12.27
C PHE A 403 19.23 18.90 -13.23
N ARG A 404 19.14 19.27 -14.51
CA ARG A 404 20.19 18.97 -15.49
C ARG A 404 21.54 19.58 -15.11
N SER A 405 21.56 20.79 -14.57
CA SER A 405 22.80 21.42 -14.11
C SER A 405 23.43 20.74 -12.89
N LYS A 406 22.66 19.97 -12.14
CA LYS A 406 23.12 19.24 -10.95
C LYS A 406 23.65 17.83 -11.24
N LEU A 407 23.39 17.27 -12.43
CA LEU A 407 23.74 15.89 -12.78
C LEU A 407 25.19 15.50 -12.51
N GLU A 408 26.13 16.42 -12.68
CA GLU A 408 27.54 16.16 -12.46
C GLU A 408 27.98 16.29 -11.00
N PHE A 409 27.12 16.82 -10.14
CA PHE A 409 27.48 17.23 -8.77
C PHE A 409 26.80 16.43 -7.66
N ILE A 410 25.67 15.81 -7.93
CA ILE A 410 24.90 15.04 -6.93
C ILE A 410 24.69 13.59 -7.38
N SER A 411 24.44 12.71 -6.42
CA SER A 411 24.10 11.32 -6.69
C SER A 411 22.75 11.19 -7.40
N ILE A 412 22.49 10.06 -8.07
CA ILE A 412 21.19 9.80 -8.73
C ILE A 412 20.08 9.71 -7.69
N SER A 413 20.37 9.13 -6.53
CA SER A 413 19.44 9.03 -5.41
C SER A 413 19.08 10.40 -4.83
N ASP A 414 20.06 11.30 -4.66
CA ASP A 414 19.79 12.67 -4.23
C ASP A 414 19.02 13.45 -5.29
N LEU A 415 19.34 13.25 -6.57
CA LEU A 415 18.57 13.85 -7.67
C LEU A 415 17.11 13.39 -7.64
N LEU A 416 16.85 12.09 -7.46
CA LEU A 416 15.48 11.59 -7.38
C LEU A 416 14.72 12.13 -6.16
N ARG A 417 15.39 12.23 -4.99
CA ARG A 417 14.80 12.88 -3.81
C ARG A 417 14.44 14.33 -4.07
N GLU A 418 15.32 15.09 -4.68
CA GLU A 418 15.04 16.48 -5.07
C GLU A 418 13.88 16.57 -6.08
N VAL A 419 13.81 15.67 -7.07
CA VAL A 419 12.69 15.61 -8.01
C VAL A 419 11.37 15.40 -7.27
N ILE A 420 11.31 14.46 -6.34
CA ILE A 420 10.12 14.16 -5.55
C ILE A 420 9.70 15.37 -4.71
N GLU A 421 10.67 16.03 -4.05
CA GLU A 421 10.42 17.15 -3.14
C GLU A 421 10.00 18.41 -3.89
N GLU A 422 10.78 18.84 -4.89
CA GLU A 422 10.56 20.07 -5.64
C GLU A 422 9.30 20.01 -6.51
N THR A 423 8.96 18.83 -7.05
CA THR A 423 7.71 18.65 -7.78
C THR A 423 6.51 18.57 -6.85
N GLY A 424 6.69 18.18 -5.59
CA GLY A 424 5.63 17.92 -4.64
C GLY A 424 4.82 16.65 -4.95
N TYR A 425 5.40 15.69 -5.68
CA TYR A 425 4.72 14.48 -6.13
C TYR A 425 4.16 13.66 -4.95
N VAL A 426 4.99 13.38 -3.95
CA VAL A 426 4.58 12.65 -2.73
C VAL A 426 3.59 13.48 -1.91
N LYS A 427 3.79 14.80 -1.77
CA LYS A 427 2.84 15.68 -1.07
C LYS A 427 1.44 15.67 -1.68
N GLU A 428 1.34 15.51 -3.02
CA GLU A 428 0.03 15.36 -3.68
C GLU A 428 -0.63 14.02 -3.32
N LEU A 429 0.14 12.93 -3.21
CA LEU A 429 -0.34 11.62 -2.78
C LEU A 429 -0.73 11.62 -1.29
N GLU A 430 0.12 12.14 -0.40
CA GLU A 430 -0.19 12.26 1.03
C GLU A 430 -1.49 13.01 1.29
N ALA A 431 -1.72 14.07 0.51
CA ALA A 431 -2.96 14.85 0.61
C ALA A 431 -4.20 14.09 0.08
N GLU A 432 -4.06 12.99 -0.66
CA GLU A 432 -5.17 12.11 -1.03
C GLU A 432 -5.69 11.30 0.17
N GLY A 433 -4.81 10.91 1.12
CA GLY A 433 -5.15 10.23 2.36
C GLY A 433 -5.88 8.89 2.16
N THR A 434 -5.54 8.15 1.11
CA THR A 434 -6.12 6.84 0.76
C THR A 434 -5.06 5.75 0.79
N ASP A 435 -5.46 4.51 1.10
CA ASP A 435 -4.57 3.34 1.07
C ASP A 435 -3.89 3.17 -0.29
N GLU A 436 -4.59 3.53 -1.39
CA GLU A 436 -4.02 3.52 -2.74
C GLU A 436 -2.89 4.54 -2.88
N ALA A 437 -3.02 5.72 -2.29
CA ALA A 437 -1.98 6.73 -2.29
C ALA A 437 -0.77 6.29 -1.43
N GLU A 438 -1.00 5.66 -0.29
CA GLU A 438 0.07 5.06 0.53
C GLU A 438 0.82 3.97 -0.24
N ALA A 439 0.11 3.06 -0.93
CA ALA A 439 0.74 2.04 -1.76
C ALA A 439 1.57 2.63 -2.91
N ARG A 440 1.16 3.79 -3.47
CA ARG A 440 1.96 4.50 -4.47
C ARG A 440 3.20 5.14 -3.86
N ILE A 441 3.12 5.66 -2.65
CA ILE A 441 4.28 6.18 -1.92
C ILE A 441 5.28 5.06 -1.64
N GLU A 442 4.82 3.88 -1.21
CA GLU A 442 5.68 2.70 -1.05
C GLU A 442 6.39 2.32 -2.36
N ASN A 443 5.71 2.41 -3.50
CA ASN A 443 6.32 2.16 -4.80
C ASN A 443 7.41 3.20 -5.14
N ILE A 444 7.21 4.46 -4.76
CA ILE A 444 8.21 5.52 -4.93
C ILE A 444 9.42 5.27 -4.03
N ASP A 445 9.19 4.89 -2.78
CA ASP A 445 10.23 4.51 -1.83
C ASP A 445 11.07 3.31 -2.34
N GLU A 446 10.40 2.35 -2.99
CA GLU A 446 11.06 1.20 -3.58
C GLU A 446 11.87 1.56 -4.84
N LEU A 447 11.39 2.51 -5.66
CA LEU A 447 12.20 3.05 -6.75
C LEU A 447 13.46 3.75 -6.23
N LEU A 448 13.35 4.52 -5.16
CA LEU A 448 14.50 5.14 -4.52
C LEU A 448 15.49 4.10 -4.00
N SER A 449 14.99 3.03 -3.38
CA SER A 449 15.81 1.90 -2.93
C SER A 449 16.55 1.23 -4.08
N LYS A 450 15.91 1.10 -5.25
CA LYS A 450 16.55 0.58 -6.47
C LYS A 450 17.68 1.48 -6.96
N VAL A 451 17.46 2.79 -6.96
CA VAL A 451 18.51 3.77 -7.37
C VAL A 451 19.71 3.67 -6.45
N VAL A 452 19.52 3.62 -5.13
CA VAL A 452 20.62 3.48 -4.17
C VAL A 452 21.35 2.16 -4.36
N SER A 453 20.62 1.03 -4.55
CA SER A 453 21.25 -0.27 -4.83
C SER A 453 22.09 -0.25 -6.09
N TYR A 454 21.65 0.42 -7.15
CA TYR A 454 22.43 0.62 -8.37
C TYR A 454 23.70 1.42 -8.11
N GLU A 455 23.61 2.53 -7.35
CA GLU A 455 24.78 3.34 -6.98
C GLU A 455 25.80 2.58 -6.14
N GLU A 456 25.36 1.65 -5.28
CA GLU A 456 26.23 0.82 -4.45
C GLU A 456 26.91 -0.30 -5.26
N SER A 457 26.25 -0.80 -6.32
CA SER A 457 26.75 -1.93 -7.12
C SER A 457 27.71 -1.51 -8.25
N GLU A 458 27.60 -0.27 -8.73
CA GLU A 458 28.38 0.24 -9.86
C GLU A 458 29.58 1.06 -9.41
N GLU A 459 30.74 0.81 -10.01
CA GLU A 459 31.98 1.55 -9.71
C GLU A 459 31.88 3.03 -10.16
N HIS A 460 31.16 3.27 -11.27
CA HIS A 460 30.93 4.61 -11.83
C HIS A 460 29.44 4.78 -12.19
N PRO A 461 28.56 4.96 -11.21
CA PRO A 461 27.12 5.04 -11.46
C PRO A 461 26.79 6.31 -12.28
N THR A 462 26.03 6.12 -13.35
CA THR A 462 25.52 7.22 -14.20
C THR A 462 24.01 7.11 -14.34
N LEU A 463 23.34 8.27 -14.54
CA LEU A 463 21.90 8.29 -14.75
C LEU A 463 21.49 7.50 -15.99
N SER A 464 22.24 7.67 -17.09
CA SER A 464 21.99 6.92 -18.33
C SER A 464 22.12 5.41 -18.14
N GLY A 465 23.16 4.96 -17.39
CA GLY A 465 23.34 3.53 -17.07
C GLY A 465 22.21 2.97 -16.20
N PHE A 466 21.73 3.72 -15.21
CA PHE A 466 20.57 3.34 -14.44
C PHE A 466 19.31 3.18 -15.31
N LEU A 467 19.05 4.14 -16.20
CA LEU A 467 17.90 4.11 -17.11
C LEU A 467 18.00 2.97 -18.12
N GLU A 468 19.19 2.61 -18.57
CA GLU A 468 19.43 1.45 -19.42
C GLU A 468 19.12 0.14 -18.69
N GLU A 469 19.62 -0.03 -17.45
CA GLU A 469 19.31 -1.20 -16.64
C GLU A 469 17.81 -1.38 -16.42
N VAL A 470 17.12 -0.29 -16.07
CA VAL A 470 15.64 -0.32 -15.89
C VAL A 470 14.93 -0.67 -17.21
N ALA A 471 15.38 -0.15 -18.34
CA ALA A 471 14.76 -0.43 -19.63
C ALA A 471 14.90 -1.90 -20.02
N LEU A 472 16.06 -2.51 -19.77
CA LEU A 472 16.29 -3.94 -20.04
C LEU A 472 15.40 -4.84 -19.19
N VAL A 473 15.15 -4.49 -17.93
CA VAL A 473 14.24 -5.24 -17.05
C VAL A 473 12.79 -5.11 -17.51
N ALA A 474 12.35 -3.90 -17.88
CA ALA A 474 10.97 -3.63 -18.27
C ALA A 474 10.55 -4.27 -19.61
N ASP A 475 11.48 -4.54 -20.51
CA ASP A 475 11.20 -5.08 -21.86
C ASP A 475 10.97 -6.60 -21.83
N ILE A 476 11.55 -7.31 -20.86
CA ILE A 476 11.43 -8.78 -20.72
C ILE A 476 10.06 -9.18 -20.15
N ASP A 477 9.34 -8.26 -19.51
CA ASP A 477 8.02 -8.49 -18.88
C ASP A 477 6.86 -8.76 -19.89
N SER A 478 7.09 -8.77 -21.20
CA SER A 478 6.06 -8.88 -22.23
C SER A 478 5.76 -10.33 -22.67
N LEU A 479 5.98 -11.33 -21.82
CA LEU A 479 5.75 -12.74 -22.14
C LEU A 479 4.25 -13.12 -22.19
N GLU A 480 3.90 -13.97 -23.15
CA GLU A 480 2.54 -14.35 -23.55
C GLU A 480 1.73 -15.08 -22.44
N ASP A 481 0.42 -14.89 -22.45
CA ASP A 481 -0.59 -15.20 -21.40
C ASP A 481 -0.93 -16.70 -21.22
N ASP A 482 -0.28 -17.64 -21.91
CA ASP A 482 -0.65 -19.08 -21.97
C ASP A 482 0.40 -20.03 -21.36
N SER A 483 1.29 -19.51 -20.51
CA SER A 483 2.39 -20.28 -19.93
C SER A 483 2.15 -20.66 -18.46
N ASP A 484 2.69 -21.81 -18.06
CA ASP A 484 2.88 -22.21 -16.67
C ASP A 484 3.75 -21.16 -15.96
N TYR A 485 3.24 -20.47 -14.92
CA TYR A 485 3.89 -19.34 -14.29
C TYR A 485 3.75 -19.32 -12.76
N VAL A 486 4.78 -18.80 -12.09
CA VAL A 486 4.76 -18.54 -10.64
C VAL A 486 3.84 -17.36 -10.34
N VAL A 487 3.05 -17.47 -9.30
CA VAL A 487 2.15 -16.38 -8.89
C VAL A 487 2.81 -15.51 -7.84
N LEU A 488 2.86 -14.21 -8.12
CA LEU A 488 3.26 -13.16 -7.17
C LEU A 488 2.02 -12.37 -6.73
N MET A 489 1.75 -12.28 -5.43
CA MET A 489 0.59 -11.53 -4.96
C MET A 489 0.73 -11.08 -3.49
N THR A 490 -0.11 -10.10 -3.11
CA THR A 490 -0.24 -9.76 -1.70
C THR A 490 -1.00 -10.84 -0.94
N LEU A 491 -0.76 -10.94 0.37
CA LEU A 491 -1.50 -11.81 1.27
C LEU A 491 -3.02 -11.60 1.18
N HIS A 492 -3.48 -10.35 1.01
CA HIS A 492 -4.91 -10.05 0.83
C HIS A 492 -5.48 -10.65 -0.46
N SER A 493 -4.73 -10.57 -1.56
CA SER A 493 -5.15 -11.12 -2.85
C SER A 493 -5.15 -12.65 -2.85
N ALA A 494 -4.43 -13.29 -1.93
CA ALA A 494 -4.36 -14.74 -1.81
C ALA A 494 -5.59 -15.36 -1.12
N LYS A 495 -6.48 -14.55 -0.52
CA LYS A 495 -7.70 -15.07 0.10
C LYS A 495 -8.56 -15.80 -0.95
N GLY A 496 -9.04 -17.00 -0.59
CA GLY A 496 -9.83 -17.87 -1.47
C GLY A 496 -9.02 -18.73 -2.45
N LEU A 497 -7.69 -18.49 -2.58
CA LEU A 497 -6.80 -19.27 -3.44
C LEU A 497 -6.07 -20.36 -2.62
N GLU A 498 -5.39 -21.29 -3.33
CA GLU A 498 -4.58 -22.35 -2.73
C GLU A 498 -3.48 -22.81 -3.70
N PHE A 499 -2.32 -23.15 -3.17
CA PHE A 499 -1.16 -23.52 -3.96
C PHE A 499 -0.41 -24.70 -3.32
N PRO A 500 0.12 -25.64 -4.09
CA PRO A 500 0.93 -26.75 -3.60
C PRO A 500 2.12 -26.29 -2.74
N LYS A 501 2.83 -25.24 -3.17
CA LYS A 501 3.98 -24.67 -2.45
C LYS A 501 3.88 -23.15 -2.34
N VAL A 502 3.98 -22.64 -1.11
CA VAL A 502 3.84 -21.22 -0.79
C VAL A 502 5.11 -20.70 -0.11
N TYR A 503 5.56 -19.54 -0.55
CA TYR A 503 6.55 -18.72 0.14
C TYR A 503 5.85 -17.54 0.81
N LEU A 504 6.04 -17.38 2.14
CA LEU A 504 5.67 -16.17 2.86
C LEU A 504 6.94 -15.33 3.03
N ALA A 505 7.06 -14.29 2.21
CA ALA A 505 8.26 -13.47 2.14
C ALA A 505 8.15 -12.19 2.98
N GLY A 506 9.29 -11.74 3.50
CA GLY A 506 9.36 -10.50 4.27
C GLY A 506 8.71 -10.60 5.66
N MET A 507 8.82 -11.74 6.32
CA MET A 507 8.27 -11.97 7.65
C MET A 507 9.10 -11.27 8.75
N GLU A 508 8.96 -9.94 8.83
CA GLU A 508 9.77 -9.04 9.65
C GLU A 508 8.89 -8.04 10.41
N ASP A 509 9.13 -7.84 11.72
CA ASP A 509 8.47 -6.77 12.49
C ASP A 509 8.83 -5.39 11.90
N GLY A 510 7.82 -4.61 11.53
CA GLY A 510 7.95 -3.34 10.81
C GLY A 510 7.55 -3.43 9.34
N LEU A 511 7.61 -4.63 8.75
CA LEU A 511 7.13 -4.94 7.40
C LEU A 511 5.85 -5.79 7.46
N PHE A 512 5.91 -6.92 8.17
CA PHE A 512 4.76 -7.78 8.46
C PHE A 512 4.89 -8.42 9.86
N PRO A 513 4.16 -7.92 10.88
CA PRO A 513 3.19 -6.81 10.83
C PRO A 513 3.83 -5.48 10.50
N SER A 514 3.01 -4.57 9.94
CA SER A 514 3.48 -3.24 9.54
C SER A 514 3.89 -2.39 10.76
N TYR A 515 4.79 -1.42 10.54
CA TYR A 515 5.19 -0.49 11.61
C TYR A 515 3.98 0.26 12.17
N MET A 516 3.06 0.69 11.31
CA MET A 516 1.83 1.39 11.69
C MET A 516 0.98 0.54 12.64
N SER A 517 0.76 -0.73 12.29
CA SER A 517 -0.02 -1.66 13.13
C SER A 517 0.62 -1.95 14.49
N ILE A 518 1.95 -1.80 14.60
CA ILE A 518 2.68 -1.99 15.86
C ILE A 518 2.58 -0.77 16.77
N THR A 519 2.53 0.45 16.20
CA THR A 519 2.70 1.71 16.93
C THR A 519 1.42 2.53 17.11
N SER A 520 0.31 2.12 16.48
CA SER A 520 -0.97 2.81 16.59
C SER A 520 -1.56 2.75 18.00
N ASP A 521 -2.44 3.69 18.33
CA ASP A 521 -3.17 3.71 19.61
C ASP A 521 -4.06 2.45 19.77
N ASP A 522 -4.58 1.91 18.65
CA ASP A 522 -5.35 0.66 18.57
C ASP A 522 -4.49 -0.55 18.18
N SER A 523 -3.20 -0.55 18.56
CA SER A 523 -2.24 -1.58 18.13
C SER A 523 -2.68 -3.01 18.40
N SER A 524 -3.43 -3.27 19.48
CA SER A 524 -3.92 -4.61 19.80
C SER A 524 -4.87 -5.15 18.73
N GLU A 525 -5.85 -4.36 18.31
CA GLU A 525 -6.85 -4.76 17.31
C GLU A 525 -6.23 -4.86 15.91
N GLN A 526 -5.35 -3.92 15.56
CA GLN A 526 -4.62 -3.95 14.29
C GLN A 526 -3.67 -5.15 14.20
N LEU A 527 -2.99 -5.50 15.29
CA LEU A 527 -2.13 -6.69 15.33
C LEU A 527 -2.94 -7.99 15.22
N GLU A 528 -4.16 -8.03 15.77
CA GLU A 528 -5.05 -9.18 15.56
C GLU A 528 -5.47 -9.32 14.09
N GLU A 529 -5.72 -8.22 13.39
CA GLU A 529 -6.02 -8.25 11.95
C GLU A 529 -4.81 -8.70 11.13
N GLU A 530 -3.62 -8.15 11.39
CA GLU A 530 -2.37 -8.60 10.74
C GLU A 530 -2.08 -10.10 11.02
N ARG A 531 -2.43 -10.59 12.23
CA ARG A 531 -2.29 -12.01 12.56
C ARG A 531 -3.30 -12.89 11.80
N ARG A 532 -4.54 -12.41 11.58
CA ARG A 532 -5.49 -13.09 10.67
C ARG A 532 -4.94 -13.14 9.25
N LEU A 533 -4.29 -12.08 8.80
CA LEU A 533 -3.64 -12.05 7.49
C LEU A 533 -2.48 -13.06 7.40
N ALA A 534 -1.67 -13.21 8.46
CA ALA A 534 -0.65 -14.25 8.54
C ALA A 534 -1.28 -15.66 8.52
N TYR A 535 -2.35 -15.86 9.28
CA TYR A 535 -3.12 -17.12 9.27
C TYR A 535 -3.66 -17.43 7.86
N VAL A 536 -4.23 -16.44 7.17
CA VAL A 536 -4.67 -16.60 5.78
C VAL A 536 -3.50 -17.05 4.91
N GLY A 537 -2.35 -16.37 4.97
CA GLY A 537 -1.17 -16.73 4.19
C GLY A 537 -0.68 -18.16 4.43
N ILE A 538 -0.56 -18.58 5.70
CA ILE A 538 -0.15 -19.94 6.08
C ILE A 538 -1.12 -20.97 5.50
N THR A 539 -2.43 -20.73 5.61
CA THR A 539 -3.47 -21.66 5.15
C THR A 539 -3.67 -21.69 3.63
N ARG A 540 -2.92 -20.90 2.85
CA ARG A 540 -2.89 -21.03 1.37
C ARG A 540 -2.05 -22.19 0.89
N ALA A 541 -1.11 -22.66 1.71
CA ALA A 541 -0.24 -23.78 1.37
C ALA A 541 -0.97 -25.12 1.50
N MET A 542 -0.85 -25.95 0.47
CA MET A 542 -1.40 -27.31 0.47
C MET A 542 -0.37 -28.31 1.01
N LYS A 543 0.85 -28.31 0.46
CA LYS A 543 1.88 -29.33 0.72
C LYS A 543 3.11 -28.78 1.44
N GLU A 544 3.62 -27.66 0.98
CA GLU A 544 4.85 -27.07 1.50
C GLU A 544 4.70 -25.56 1.78
N LEU A 545 5.24 -25.14 2.91
CA LEU A 545 5.30 -23.75 3.32
C LEU A 545 6.73 -23.39 3.66
N THR A 546 7.24 -22.35 3.00
CA THR A 546 8.52 -21.72 3.30
C THR A 546 8.30 -20.31 3.79
N ILE A 547 8.84 -19.97 4.94
CA ILE A 547 8.77 -18.62 5.53
C ILE A 547 10.15 -17.99 5.42
N THR A 548 10.22 -16.78 4.86
CA THR A 548 11.51 -16.10 4.67
C THR A 548 11.51 -14.70 5.27
N CYS A 549 12.68 -14.23 5.70
CA CYS A 549 12.89 -12.87 6.18
C CYS A 549 14.34 -12.42 5.95
N ALA A 550 14.57 -11.11 5.95
CA ALA A 550 15.91 -10.52 5.89
C ALA A 550 16.25 -9.77 7.18
N LYS A 551 17.54 -9.76 7.57
CA LYS A 551 18.03 -8.98 8.72
C LYS A 551 18.06 -7.49 8.43
N GLN A 552 18.36 -7.16 7.18
CA GLN A 552 18.40 -5.78 6.70
C GLN A 552 17.69 -5.68 5.35
N ARG A 553 16.99 -4.59 5.18
CA ARG A 553 16.26 -4.30 3.96
C ARG A 553 16.43 -2.82 3.61
N MET A 554 16.61 -2.52 2.34
CA MET A 554 16.61 -1.14 1.90
C MET A 554 15.16 -0.65 1.76
N ILE A 555 14.79 0.34 2.54
CA ILE A 555 13.46 0.95 2.55
C ILE A 555 13.67 2.47 2.50
N ARG A 556 13.06 3.15 1.54
CA ARG A 556 13.22 4.60 1.31
C ARG A 556 14.66 5.02 1.01
N GLY A 557 15.44 4.12 0.42
CA GLY A 557 16.87 4.34 0.17
C GLY A 557 17.75 4.34 1.42
N GLU A 558 17.25 3.82 2.54
CA GLU A 558 18.00 3.63 3.79
C GLU A 558 17.98 2.17 4.21
N THR A 559 19.11 1.69 4.72
CA THR A 559 19.19 0.33 5.23
C THR A 559 18.53 0.26 6.61
N GLN A 560 17.46 -0.49 6.72
CA GLN A 560 16.76 -0.77 7.97
C GLN A 560 17.06 -2.19 8.45
N TYR A 561 17.23 -2.33 9.77
CA TYR A 561 17.47 -3.61 10.44
C TYR A 561 16.19 -4.07 11.11
N ASN A 562 15.60 -5.15 10.56
CA ASN A 562 14.35 -5.67 11.05
C ASN A 562 14.56 -6.93 11.92
N LYS A 563 13.67 -7.11 12.89
CA LYS A 563 13.60 -8.34 13.67
C LYS A 563 12.69 -9.33 12.96
N VAL A 564 12.96 -10.62 13.14
CA VAL A 564 12.04 -11.68 12.70
C VAL A 564 10.63 -11.37 13.23
N SER A 565 9.64 -11.50 12.37
CA SER A 565 8.23 -11.28 12.68
C SER A 565 7.80 -12.00 13.95
N ARG A 566 6.98 -11.33 14.76
CA ARG A 566 6.37 -11.96 15.94
C ARG A 566 5.52 -13.16 15.57
N PHE A 567 4.89 -13.16 14.40
CA PHE A 567 4.06 -14.26 13.92
C PHE A 567 4.88 -15.54 13.68
N VAL A 568 6.14 -15.42 13.26
CA VAL A 568 7.06 -16.56 13.15
C VAL A 568 7.42 -17.13 14.53
N LYS A 569 7.57 -16.26 15.53
CA LYS A 569 7.89 -16.68 16.91
C LYS A 569 6.69 -17.33 17.64
N GLU A 570 5.49 -17.12 17.12
CA GLU A 570 4.25 -17.77 17.59
C GLU A 570 4.11 -19.21 17.06
N ILE A 571 4.93 -19.61 16.06
CA ILE A 571 4.99 -20.99 15.56
C ILE A 571 5.89 -21.81 16.48
N PRO A 572 5.44 -22.97 16.99
CA PRO A 572 6.27 -23.88 17.77
C PRO A 572 7.55 -24.31 17.04
N LEU A 573 8.68 -24.32 17.73
CA LEU A 573 9.98 -24.64 17.14
C LEU A 573 10.05 -26.05 16.54
N GLU A 574 9.30 -26.99 17.09
CA GLU A 574 9.20 -28.36 16.59
C GLU A 574 8.57 -28.47 15.19
N LEU A 575 7.76 -27.47 14.79
CA LEU A 575 7.16 -27.39 13.47
C LEU A 575 8.06 -26.71 12.44
N LEU A 576 9.09 -25.98 12.90
CA LEU A 576 10.05 -25.32 12.03
C LEU A 576 11.16 -26.29 11.64
N GLY A 577 11.42 -26.39 10.33
CA GLY A 577 12.62 -26.98 9.73
C GLY A 577 13.69 -25.88 9.49
N GLY A 578 14.91 -26.28 9.15
CA GLY A 578 15.99 -25.35 8.84
C GLY A 578 16.68 -24.75 10.07
N LYS A 579 17.30 -23.58 9.92
CA LYS A 579 18.00 -22.87 11.01
C LYS A 579 16.96 -22.10 11.82
N ALA A 580 16.40 -22.73 12.85
CA ALA A 580 15.46 -22.09 13.76
C ALA A 580 15.98 -20.71 14.24
N PRO A 581 15.12 -19.67 14.34
CA PRO A 581 15.53 -18.39 14.86
C PRO A 581 16.13 -18.55 16.26
N VAL A 582 17.34 -18.00 16.47
CA VAL A 582 17.97 -18.01 17.80
C VAL A 582 17.14 -17.10 18.71
N VAL A 583 16.15 -17.67 19.35
CA VAL A 583 15.45 -17.01 20.46
C VAL A 583 16.41 -17.07 21.65
N SER A 584 17.09 -15.99 21.97
CA SER A 584 17.75 -15.85 23.25
C SER A 584 16.68 -15.96 24.35
N ARG A 585 16.44 -17.14 24.86
CA ARG A 585 15.71 -17.32 26.11
C ARG A 585 16.48 -16.55 27.20
N LYS A 586 15.99 -15.40 27.57
CA LYS A 586 16.20 -14.92 28.94
C LYS A 586 15.36 -15.86 29.78
N GLU A 587 16.05 -16.79 30.44
CA GLU A 587 15.48 -17.56 31.54
C GLU A 587 14.93 -16.57 32.57
N SER A 588 13.62 -16.50 32.64
CA SER A 588 12.92 -15.89 33.78
C SER A 588 12.64 -17.01 34.78
N ASP A 589 13.71 -17.52 35.40
CA ASP A 589 13.58 -18.15 36.69
C ASP A 589 13.63 -17.03 37.72
N SER A 590 12.48 -16.62 38.19
CA SER A 590 12.36 -15.92 39.47
C SER A 590 11.06 -16.34 40.11
N SER A 591 11.19 -17.40 40.93
CA SER A 591 10.35 -17.61 42.09
C SER A 591 10.21 -16.29 42.85
N ILE A 592 8.99 -15.74 42.84
CA ILE A 592 8.63 -14.57 43.65
C ILE A 592 8.42 -15.05 45.08
N GLU A 593 9.44 -14.94 45.90
CA GLU A 593 9.27 -14.88 47.36
C GLU A 593 9.00 -13.42 47.78
N ASN A 594 7.83 -13.25 48.39
CA ASN A 594 7.44 -12.00 49.06
C ASN A 594 8.41 -11.61 50.18
N THR A 595 9.09 -10.51 50.03
CA THR A 595 9.61 -9.77 51.18
C THR A 595 9.40 -8.25 50.99
N TRP A 596 8.33 -7.78 51.60
CA TRP A 596 8.12 -6.37 51.92
C TRP A 596 8.98 -6.04 53.13
N ASN A 597 10.08 -5.26 52.96
CA ASN A 597 10.62 -4.32 53.93
C ASN A 597 11.90 -3.66 53.45
N VAL A 598 11.84 -2.50 52.81
CA VAL A 598 12.96 -1.53 52.87
C VAL A 598 12.36 -0.12 52.90
N LYS A 599 12.69 0.59 53.96
CA LYS A 599 12.35 2.00 54.21
C LYS A 599 13.01 2.94 53.19
N PRO A 600 12.35 4.03 52.77
CA PRO A 600 12.93 4.97 51.81
C PRO A 600 14.00 5.84 52.42
N LYS A 601 15.19 5.86 51.83
CA LYS A 601 16.24 6.81 52.11
C LYS A 601 15.94 8.12 51.35
N ARG A 602 15.74 9.20 52.08
CA ARG A 602 15.61 10.57 51.53
C ARG A 602 16.88 10.94 50.77
N MET A 603 16.75 11.19 49.46
CA MET A 603 17.75 11.92 48.70
C MET A 603 17.22 13.30 48.33
N THR A 604 17.98 14.29 48.69
CA THR A 604 17.72 15.71 48.49
C THR A 604 17.70 16.07 47.01
N MET A 605 16.64 16.70 46.60
CA MET A 605 16.38 17.23 45.29
C MET A 605 17.31 18.42 44.99
N ARG A 606 18.17 18.26 43.99
CA ARG A 606 18.91 19.38 43.38
C ARG A 606 18.14 19.78 42.14
N GLN A 607 17.59 20.98 42.15
CA GLN A 607 16.86 21.58 41.03
C GLN A 607 17.78 21.69 39.80
N GLN A 608 17.35 21.16 38.67
CA GLN A 608 17.84 21.50 37.33
C GLN A 608 16.75 22.19 36.55
N PRO A 609 17.10 23.13 35.67
CA PRO A 609 16.13 23.99 34.98
C PRO A 609 15.37 23.26 33.89
N SER A 610 14.12 23.64 33.74
CA SER A 610 13.14 23.18 32.75
C SER A 610 13.61 23.38 31.30
N GLY A 611 13.86 22.29 30.56
CA GLY A 611 14.03 22.29 29.13
C GLY A 611 12.70 21.92 28.41
N PRO A 612 12.52 22.30 27.17
CA PRO A 612 11.25 22.15 26.45
C PRO A 612 10.89 20.71 26.11
N SER A 613 9.57 20.50 26.00
CA SER A 613 8.91 19.21 25.88
C SER A 613 9.38 18.33 24.70
N MET A 614 9.28 17.02 24.88
CA MET A 614 9.76 15.94 24.00
C MET A 614 9.06 15.80 22.64
N GLN A 615 8.17 16.70 22.27
CA GLN A 615 7.42 16.61 21.00
C GLN A 615 8.08 17.30 19.78
N ALA A 616 9.27 17.89 19.95
CA ALA A 616 9.98 18.59 18.87
C ALA A 616 11.29 17.91 18.43
N ARG A 617 11.46 16.61 18.68
CA ARG A 617 12.73 15.92 18.40
C ARG A 617 12.70 14.90 17.27
N ALA A 618 11.64 14.83 16.46
CA ALA A 618 11.55 13.88 15.34
C ALA A 618 12.08 14.42 14.00
N PHE A 619 12.40 15.71 13.88
CA PHE A 619 12.92 16.29 12.62
C PHE A 619 14.02 17.31 12.89
N ALA A 620 15.18 16.83 13.32
CA ALA A 620 16.40 17.61 13.23
C ALA A 620 17.61 16.67 13.39
N SER A 621 18.00 15.98 12.35
CA SER A 621 19.42 15.68 12.16
C SER A 621 20.10 16.98 11.73
N VAL A 622 20.21 17.87 12.70
CA VAL A 622 21.05 19.07 12.55
C VAL A 622 22.50 18.57 12.59
N HIS A 623 23.17 18.57 11.45
CA HIS A 623 24.60 18.57 11.44
C HIS A 623 25.06 19.83 12.19
N THR A 624 25.48 19.65 13.42
CA THR A 624 26.08 20.72 14.24
C THR A 624 27.40 21.08 13.59
N LYS A 625 27.58 22.39 13.30
CA LYS A 625 28.85 22.98 12.90
C LYS A 625 29.94 22.48 13.85
N GLU A 626 30.95 21.81 13.33
CA GLU A 626 32.13 21.45 14.13
C GLU A 626 32.78 22.73 14.62
N GLU A 627 33.04 22.85 15.89
CA GLU A 627 33.66 24.06 16.46
C GLU A 627 35.07 24.33 15.87
N LYS A 628 35.73 23.31 15.29
CA LYS A 628 37.02 23.44 14.62
C LYS A 628 37.17 22.33 13.57
N LEU A 629 37.53 22.72 12.34
CA LEU A 629 37.82 21.75 11.29
C LEU A 629 39.14 21.01 11.59
N PRO A 630 39.28 19.74 11.20
CA PRO A 630 40.48 18.95 11.41
C PRO A 630 41.64 19.32 10.46
N TYR A 631 41.46 20.31 9.61
CA TYR A 631 42.45 20.82 8.62
C TYR A 631 42.32 22.33 8.48
N ASP A 632 43.43 22.97 8.03
CA ASP A 632 43.56 24.42 7.80
C ASP A 632 43.91 24.74 6.32
N ILE A 633 43.90 26.02 5.99
CA ILE A 633 44.36 26.50 4.65
C ILE A 633 45.79 26.03 4.43
N ALA A 634 46.09 25.56 3.21
CA ALA A 634 47.33 24.95 2.74
C ALA A 634 47.54 23.49 3.22
N ASP A 635 46.67 22.90 3.98
CA ASP A 635 46.74 21.47 4.32
C ASP A 635 46.40 20.57 3.12
N ARG A 636 47.09 19.44 3.02
CA ARG A 636 46.77 18.38 2.07
C ARG A 636 45.63 17.54 2.63
N VAL A 637 44.62 17.31 1.80
CA VAL A 637 43.40 16.57 2.18
C VAL A 637 43.06 15.53 1.13
N LEU A 638 42.45 14.44 1.58
CA LEU A 638 41.93 13.39 0.71
C LEU A 638 40.40 13.43 0.72
N HIS A 639 39.81 13.53 -0.46
CA HIS A 639 38.37 13.36 -0.67
C HIS A 639 38.11 12.03 -1.35
N THR A 640 37.13 11.29 -0.90
CA THR A 640 36.80 9.92 -1.36
C THR A 640 36.54 9.84 -2.88
N ARG A 641 35.99 10.89 -3.49
CA ARG A 641 35.67 10.94 -4.93
C ARG A 641 36.67 11.73 -5.78
N PHE A 642 37.29 12.76 -5.23
CA PHE A 642 38.15 13.69 -6.01
C PHE A 642 39.64 13.45 -5.79
N GLY A 643 40.00 12.52 -4.92
CA GLY A 643 41.38 12.20 -4.62
C GLY A 643 42.07 13.24 -3.73
N GLU A 644 43.36 13.36 -3.87
CA GLU A 644 44.20 14.29 -3.09
C GLU A 644 44.10 15.72 -3.62
N GLY A 645 44.14 16.67 -2.70
CA GLY A 645 44.11 18.08 -3.01
C GLY A 645 44.64 18.96 -1.88
N THR A 646 44.79 20.25 -2.11
CA THR A 646 45.24 21.24 -1.14
C THR A 646 44.11 22.21 -0.84
N VAL A 647 43.85 22.47 0.46
CA VAL A 647 42.86 23.46 0.89
C VAL A 647 43.30 24.86 0.54
N VAL A 648 42.56 25.56 -0.30
CA VAL A 648 42.93 26.92 -0.81
C VAL A 648 42.25 28.00 0.04
N ALA A 649 41.01 27.78 0.48
CA ALA A 649 40.28 28.74 1.30
C ALA A 649 39.25 28.03 2.18
N ILE A 650 39.00 28.61 3.36
CA ILE A 650 37.94 28.24 4.27
C ILE A 650 37.15 29.50 4.59
N VAL A 651 35.85 29.51 4.30
CA VAL A 651 34.94 30.63 4.59
C VAL A 651 33.91 30.18 5.62
N GLU A 652 33.83 30.91 6.69
CA GLU A 652 32.86 30.62 7.75
C GLU A 652 31.45 31.10 7.34
N GLY A 653 30.51 30.18 7.19
CA GLY A 653 29.10 30.47 6.97
C GLY A 653 28.26 30.33 8.25
N GLY A 654 27.03 30.81 8.23
CA GLY A 654 26.16 30.83 9.42
C GLY A 654 25.82 29.43 9.98
N ARG A 655 25.87 28.36 9.16
CA ARG A 655 25.52 27.00 9.53
C ARG A 655 26.62 25.97 9.29
N ASP A 656 27.63 26.26 8.42
CA ASP A 656 28.71 25.35 8.07
C ASP A 656 29.90 26.16 7.48
N TYR A 657 31.08 25.53 7.32
CA TYR A 657 32.24 26.12 6.63
C TYR A 657 32.20 25.77 5.14
N GLU A 658 32.32 26.75 4.27
CA GLU A 658 32.60 26.53 2.84
C GLU A 658 34.10 26.35 2.65
N VAL A 659 34.52 25.16 2.19
CA VAL A 659 35.93 24.81 1.96
C VAL A 659 36.21 24.76 0.46
N THR A 660 37.20 25.48 0.01
CA THR A 660 37.70 25.43 -1.38
C THR A 660 38.95 24.57 -1.42
N VAL A 661 38.94 23.50 -2.18
CA VAL A 661 40.05 22.57 -2.34
C VAL A 661 40.53 22.57 -3.81
N GLN A 662 41.81 22.68 -4.05
CA GLN A 662 42.42 22.43 -5.34
C GLN A 662 42.91 21.00 -5.40
N PHE A 663 42.14 20.14 -6.07
CA PHE A 663 42.47 18.74 -6.28
C PHE A 663 43.47 18.55 -7.40
N ASP A 664 44.37 17.59 -7.26
CA ASP A 664 45.47 17.36 -8.21
C ASP A 664 44.97 16.89 -9.59
N THR A 665 43.81 16.19 -9.63
CA THR A 665 43.25 15.58 -10.84
C THR A 665 42.08 16.34 -11.47
N VAL A 666 41.26 17.03 -10.66
CA VAL A 666 39.96 17.61 -11.08
C VAL A 666 39.89 19.15 -10.90
N GLY A 667 41.00 19.81 -10.49
CA GLY A 667 41.05 21.25 -10.32
C GLY A 667 40.37 21.75 -9.06
N ILE A 668 39.94 23.03 -9.04
CA ILE A 668 39.38 23.69 -7.86
C ILE A 668 37.90 23.31 -7.69
N LYS A 669 37.55 22.87 -6.49
CA LYS A 669 36.16 22.59 -6.08
C LYS A 669 35.85 23.28 -4.76
N LYS A 670 34.61 23.80 -4.64
CA LYS A 670 34.04 24.37 -3.41
C LYS A 670 33.02 23.38 -2.83
N MET A 671 33.06 23.17 -1.54
CA MET A 671 32.18 22.22 -0.83
C MET A 671 31.96 22.64 0.62
N PHE A 672 30.86 22.18 1.23
CA PHE A 672 30.61 22.41 2.65
C PHE A 672 31.32 21.35 3.49
N ALA A 673 31.97 21.76 4.59
CA ALA A 673 32.82 20.91 5.40
C ALA A 673 32.11 19.68 5.97
N SER A 674 30.87 19.84 6.43
CA SER A 674 30.04 18.75 6.96
C SER A 674 29.73 17.66 5.92
N PHE A 675 29.70 18.00 4.65
CA PHE A 675 29.42 17.08 3.53
C PHE A 675 30.67 16.58 2.82
N ALA A 676 31.76 17.33 2.88
CA ALA A 676 32.98 17.08 2.12
C ALA A 676 33.76 15.85 2.60
N LYS A 677 33.51 15.37 3.84
CA LYS A 677 34.25 14.24 4.47
C LYS A 677 35.77 14.23 4.16
N LEU A 678 36.38 15.42 4.14
CA LEU A 678 37.81 15.60 3.87
C LEU A 678 38.64 15.02 5.03
N LYS A 679 39.61 14.19 4.72
CA LYS A 679 40.59 13.70 5.68
C LYS A 679 41.93 14.41 5.45
N LYS A 680 42.52 14.96 6.50
CA LYS A 680 43.87 15.50 6.45
C LYS A 680 44.85 14.36 6.23
N LEU A 681 45.78 14.54 5.27
CA LEU A 681 46.85 13.60 4.94
C LEU A 681 48.06 13.79 5.81
#